data_886e1aa9a9d5813a9a056942507fa0aa
#
_entry.id   886e1aa9a9d5813a9a056942507fa0aa
#
_cell.length_a   1.000
_cell.length_b   1.000
_cell.length_c   1.000
_cell.angle_alpha   90.00
_cell.angle_beta   90.00
_cell.angle_gamma   90.00
#
_symmetry.space_group_name_H-M   'P 1'
#
loop_
_entity.id
_entity.type
_entity.pdbx_description
1 polymer ?
#
loop_
_entity_poly.entity_id
_entity_poly.type
_entity_poly.pdbx_seq_one_letter_code
_entity_poly.pdbx_strand_id
1 'polypeptide(L)'
;TDGYPLGLTYHSDRTADRGNSQWNEEGEGVRGTSMWTKEAGASATYQFEGTKAYVVATVDPGHGKMDVYVDGQKLATVNTQSPTRKRSQKVYETPDLKAGSHTLTLVNSKGDAIATEGIYALNNQEKGLFEFAQPTLAVKKGEPAQIVVKRKGGSKGSASLKLITEPGTGVHGKVYKDTNVTLEFADGETEKTVQVPTLDFAGKATDVYDFKAKLLHPDQGSLVGFIPELTVQVMNEDLLPENRKEVDDQDPKLHYSQGWNHETDNRDFSNGTESWSSFNQVTDEEGKKHIDVTITFKGTGVEVRGVVDPSHGLYSVTLDGKEMAFEEGRGHDYEIEGDHYFSGYGDQRKLDQSLVNLQGLAKGYHQLRLHLDPSLNDPQSSRAIQVDRFILSGKDSQLLSQEELQQVIKEGVEKIKATSLDRLKANLKPTVQEQLTELTQLLNQERPDLVAAANQVEALETILKDDLNYEPLTQTRPDEGVRDLVLEKPELLIEAEEIPFESQTRESKDLAKGESRILQAGKVGRRLKLIEVRQEEGKEIRTEVDAFVEVEAQDQITEVGTGVVGEHPVIPDLPTPITPVTPSKDLQVHAHHSTVDDKKEKETPVLLKETTPEVTSVLTAEHPVVEEVESPSLQPEGKLPQTGTEKASFLAWMGLFGLGFLGGRVKFARRKS
;
A
#
# COMPACT_ATOMS: atom_id res chain seq x y z
N THR A 1 2.26 -25.74 18.58
CA THR A 1 2.69 -26.32 17.28
C THR A 1 3.33 -25.19 16.50
N ASP A 2 4.59 -25.39 16.12
CA ASP A 2 5.53 -24.39 15.60
C ASP A 2 5.18 -23.88 14.17
N GLY A 3 3.92 -23.97 13.73
CA GLY A 3 3.48 -23.56 12.38
C GLY A 3 4.00 -24.41 11.21
N TYR A 4 4.73 -25.48 11.51
CA TYR A 4 5.27 -26.37 10.49
C TYR A 4 4.37 -27.58 10.23
N PRO A 5 4.31 -28.08 8.99
CA PRO A 5 3.38 -29.13 8.60
C PRO A 5 3.67 -30.44 9.35
N LEU A 6 2.60 -31.11 9.75
CA LEU A 6 2.67 -32.47 10.27
C LEU A 6 3.18 -33.43 9.16
N GLY A 7 4.05 -34.37 9.52
CA GLY A 7 4.56 -35.39 8.58
C GLY A 7 5.88 -35.02 7.88
N LEU A 8 6.46 -33.85 8.19
CA LEU A 8 7.83 -33.53 7.83
C LEU A 8 8.78 -33.87 8.98
N THR A 9 9.95 -34.43 8.67
CA THR A 9 11.01 -34.68 9.64
C THR A 9 11.97 -33.49 9.65
N TYR A 10 12.13 -32.86 10.81
CA TYR A 10 13.08 -31.77 11.01
C TYR A 10 14.47 -32.29 11.33
N HIS A 11 15.45 -31.81 10.58
CA HIS A 11 16.88 -32.04 10.82
C HIS A 11 17.51 -30.72 11.24
N SER A 12 17.90 -30.66 12.52
CA SER A 12 18.42 -29.44 13.14
C SER A 12 19.82 -29.13 12.62
N ASP A 13 20.12 -27.85 12.55
CA ASP A 13 21.46 -27.33 12.32
C ASP A 13 22.54 -27.93 13.26
N ARG A 14 22.19 -28.20 14.51
CA ARG A 14 23.11 -28.79 15.50
C ARG A 14 23.51 -30.22 15.16
N THR A 15 22.73 -30.92 14.36
CA THR A 15 22.98 -32.29 13.90
C THR A 15 23.62 -32.34 12.53
N ALA A 16 23.82 -31.20 11.85
CA ALA A 16 24.47 -31.14 10.56
C ALA A 16 25.95 -31.46 10.68
N ASP A 17 26.51 -32.23 9.75
CA ASP A 17 27.94 -32.39 9.61
C ASP A 17 28.53 -31.12 8.96
N ARG A 18 29.42 -30.45 9.67
CA ARG A 18 30.08 -29.21 9.25
C ARG A 18 31.53 -29.40 8.82
N GLY A 19 32.01 -30.62 8.85
CA GLY A 19 33.42 -30.91 8.58
C GLY A 19 34.37 -30.08 9.47
N ASN A 20 35.32 -29.37 8.84
CA ASN A 20 36.27 -28.50 9.55
C ASN A 20 35.84 -27.00 9.51
N SER A 21 34.62 -26.68 9.04
CA SER A 21 34.16 -25.32 8.92
C SER A 21 33.79 -24.68 10.26
N GLN A 22 34.08 -23.40 10.43
CA GLN A 22 33.69 -22.65 11.61
C GLN A 22 32.29 -22.04 11.45
N TRP A 23 31.44 -22.40 12.39
CA TRP A 23 30.07 -21.88 12.48
C TRP A 23 29.82 -21.33 13.88
N ASN A 24 29.10 -20.22 13.94
CA ASN A 24 28.68 -19.58 15.17
C ASN A 24 27.22 -19.93 15.47
N GLU A 25 26.91 -20.20 16.74
CA GLU A 25 25.53 -20.48 17.17
C GLU A 25 24.86 -19.18 17.63
N GLU A 26 23.64 -18.94 17.18
CA GLU A 26 22.81 -17.78 17.58
C GLU A 26 21.77 -18.15 18.65
N GLY A 27 21.40 -19.41 18.76
CA GLY A 27 20.40 -19.88 19.74
C GLY A 27 18.96 -19.47 19.42
N GLU A 28 18.74 -18.77 18.32
CA GLU A 28 17.43 -18.28 17.83
C GLU A 28 17.08 -18.97 16.50
N GLY A 29 15.85 -18.79 16.02
CA GLY A 29 15.37 -19.47 14.80
C GLY A 29 14.49 -20.67 15.09
N VAL A 30 14.32 -21.57 14.14
CA VAL A 30 13.48 -22.75 14.29
C VAL A 30 13.97 -23.60 15.46
N ARG A 31 13.09 -23.78 16.48
CA ARG A 31 13.40 -24.56 17.68
C ARG A 31 14.68 -24.15 18.42
N GLY A 32 15.07 -22.87 18.32
CA GLY A 32 16.27 -22.35 18.96
C GLY A 32 17.58 -22.85 18.34
N THR A 33 17.56 -23.20 17.06
CA THR A 33 18.74 -23.63 16.31
C THR A 33 18.97 -22.71 15.12
N SER A 34 19.97 -21.87 15.20
CA SER A 34 20.46 -21.07 14.08
C SER A 34 21.97 -21.04 14.12
N MET A 35 22.59 -21.35 13.02
CA MET A 35 24.05 -21.35 12.88
C MET A 35 24.42 -20.46 11.71
N TRP A 36 25.42 -19.64 11.85
CA TRP A 36 25.89 -18.74 10.81
C TRP A 36 27.42 -18.77 10.65
N THR A 37 27.87 -18.43 9.45
CA THR A 37 29.30 -18.37 9.11
C THR A 37 29.56 -17.27 8.07
N LYS A 38 30.79 -16.70 8.12
CA LYS A 38 31.36 -15.85 7.05
C LYS A 38 32.53 -16.56 6.33
N GLU A 39 32.85 -17.78 6.70
CA GLU A 39 33.96 -18.54 6.10
C GLU A 39 33.59 -18.99 4.69
N ALA A 40 34.34 -18.56 3.68
CA ALA A 40 34.18 -19.03 2.32
C ALA A 40 34.51 -20.53 2.20
N GLY A 41 33.62 -21.30 1.58
CA GLY A 41 33.73 -22.74 1.47
C GLY A 41 33.20 -23.51 2.68
N ALA A 42 32.82 -22.83 3.77
CA ALA A 42 32.17 -23.51 4.90
C ALA A 42 30.91 -24.23 4.47
N SER A 43 30.66 -25.41 4.99
CA SER A 43 29.54 -26.26 4.63
C SER A 43 28.76 -26.79 5.82
N ALA A 44 27.47 -27.05 5.61
CA ALA A 44 26.62 -27.79 6.52
C ALA A 44 25.89 -28.88 5.73
N THR A 45 26.07 -30.14 6.15
CA THR A 45 25.56 -31.32 5.45
C THR A 45 24.54 -32.06 6.29
N TYR A 46 23.38 -32.34 5.72
CA TYR A 46 22.27 -33.04 6.33
C TYR A 46 22.01 -34.34 5.60
N GLN A 47 21.87 -35.43 6.34
CA GLN A 47 21.36 -36.69 5.81
C GLN A 47 19.88 -36.81 6.13
N PHE A 48 19.08 -37.21 5.14
CA PHE A 48 17.63 -37.37 5.31
C PHE A 48 17.11 -38.51 4.44
N GLU A 49 15.97 -39.05 4.84
CA GLU A 49 15.17 -39.97 4.06
C GLU A 49 13.95 -39.24 3.50
N GLY A 50 13.65 -39.41 2.21
CA GLY A 50 12.44 -38.79 1.67
C GLY A 50 12.44 -38.59 0.17
N THR A 51 11.47 -37.78 -0.26
CA THR A 51 11.25 -37.41 -1.67
C THR A 51 11.44 -35.93 -1.92
N LYS A 52 11.60 -35.10 -0.87
CA LYS A 52 11.79 -33.66 -0.97
C LYS A 52 12.38 -33.10 0.34
N ALA A 53 13.19 -32.07 0.24
CA ALA A 53 13.70 -31.32 1.37
C ALA A 53 13.49 -29.83 1.21
N TYR A 54 13.27 -29.15 2.34
CA TYR A 54 13.07 -27.71 2.44
C TYR A 54 14.15 -27.13 3.36
N VAL A 55 14.88 -26.11 2.87
CA VAL A 55 15.90 -25.41 3.68
C VAL A 55 15.26 -24.22 4.37
N VAL A 56 15.48 -24.12 5.66
CA VAL A 56 15.04 -23.00 6.49
C VAL A 56 16.26 -22.23 6.99
N ALA A 57 16.20 -20.92 6.84
CA ALA A 57 17.31 -20.03 7.19
C ALA A 57 16.82 -18.65 7.64
N THR A 58 17.68 -17.91 8.33
CA THR A 58 17.55 -16.47 8.50
C THR A 58 17.99 -15.78 7.21
N VAL A 59 17.20 -14.76 6.78
CA VAL A 59 17.60 -13.80 5.75
C VAL A 59 17.88 -12.45 6.40
N ASP A 60 18.89 -11.69 5.88
CA ASP A 60 19.42 -10.51 6.58
C ASP A 60 20.09 -9.57 5.56
N PRO A 61 20.14 -8.24 5.78
CA PRO A 61 20.85 -7.30 4.89
C PRO A 61 22.31 -7.63 4.65
N GLY A 62 22.99 -8.17 5.69
CA GLY A 62 24.40 -8.56 5.62
C GLY A 62 24.63 -10.00 5.13
N HIS A 63 23.59 -10.69 4.67
CA HIS A 63 23.73 -12.04 4.14
C HIS A 63 24.04 -12.04 2.63
N GLY A 64 24.63 -13.12 2.17
CA GLY A 64 24.99 -13.35 0.78
C GLY A 64 24.34 -14.60 0.19
N LYS A 65 25.11 -15.29 -0.63
CA LYS A 65 24.63 -16.44 -1.41
C LYS A 65 25.19 -17.73 -0.85
N MET A 66 24.33 -18.76 -0.76
CA MET A 66 24.73 -20.13 -0.48
C MET A 66 24.41 -21.07 -1.63
N ASP A 67 25.30 -21.99 -1.89
CA ASP A 67 25.10 -23.06 -2.87
C ASP A 67 24.44 -24.26 -2.22
N VAL A 68 23.46 -24.84 -2.89
CA VAL A 68 22.73 -26.03 -2.43
C VAL A 68 23.07 -27.21 -3.32
N TYR A 69 23.53 -28.28 -2.69
CA TYR A 69 23.83 -29.55 -3.33
C TYR A 69 22.92 -30.64 -2.78
N VAL A 70 22.52 -31.57 -3.64
CA VAL A 70 21.85 -32.81 -3.23
C VAL A 70 22.62 -33.96 -3.88
N ASP A 71 23.02 -34.96 -3.06
CA ASP A 71 23.80 -36.12 -3.45
C ASP A 71 25.07 -35.75 -4.27
N GLY A 72 25.72 -34.65 -3.84
CA GLY A 72 26.92 -34.12 -4.49
C GLY A 72 26.68 -33.30 -5.75
N GLN A 73 25.46 -33.22 -6.25
CA GLN A 73 25.11 -32.39 -7.40
C GLN A 73 24.63 -31.00 -6.96
N LYS A 74 25.21 -29.93 -7.50
CA LYS A 74 24.74 -28.57 -7.29
C LYS A 74 23.38 -28.35 -7.95
N LEU A 75 22.35 -27.99 -7.20
CA LEU A 75 21.03 -27.75 -7.72
C LEU A 75 20.71 -26.24 -7.81
N ALA A 76 21.23 -25.43 -6.90
CA ALA A 76 20.90 -24.01 -6.85
C ALA A 76 22.01 -23.17 -6.19
N THR A 77 21.94 -21.86 -6.43
CA THR A 77 22.56 -20.83 -5.59
C THR A 77 21.43 -19.95 -5.07
N VAL A 78 21.26 -19.94 -3.76
CA VAL A 78 20.18 -19.22 -3.05
C VAL A 78 20.73 -17.90 -2.52
N ASN A 79 20.06 -16.80 -2.79
CA ASN A 79 20.37 -15.51 -2.17
C ASN A 79 19.61 -15.41 -0.85
N THR A 80 20.31 -15.20 0.26
CA THR A 80 19.73 -15.00 1.59
C THR A 80 19.81 -13.56 2.06
N GLN A 81 20.20 -12.64 1.17
CA GLN A 81 20.12 -11.21 1.42
C GLN A 81 18.65 -10.75 1.42
N SER A 82 18.30 -9.90 2.36
CA SER A 82 16.95 -9.30 2.49
C SER A 82 17.10 -7.88 3.04
N PRO A 83 16.27 -6.92 2.65
CA PRO A 83 16.30 -5.57 3.20
C PRO A 83 16.19 -5.51 4.73
N THR A 84 15.49 -6.47 5.33
CA THR A 84 15.33 -6.61 6.79
C THR A 84 15.62 -8.04 7.23
N ARG A 85 16.09 -8.17 8.48
CA ARG A 85 16.30 -9.49 9.08
C ARG A 85 14.96 -10.20 9.29
N LYS A 86 14.86 -11.41 8.75
CA LYS A 86 13.70 -12.32 8.95
C LYS A 86 14.22 -13.72 9.27
N ARG A 87 13.76 -14.27 10.39
CA ARG A 87 14.11 -15.63 10.81
C ARG A 87 13.14 -16.65 10.27
N SER A 88 13.56 -17.89 10.27
CA SER A 88 12.72 -19.07 9.97
C SER A 88 12.05 -19.01 8.58
N GLN A 89 12.79 -18.49 7.61
CA GLN A 89 12.32 -18.41 6.23
C GLN A 89 12.62 -19.70 5.47
N LYS A 90 11.62 -20.22 4.74
CA LYS A 90 11.87 -21.25 3.72
C LYS A 90 12.59 -20.61 2.54
N VAL A 91 13.89 -20.80 2.45
CA VAL A 91 14.74 -20.16 1.43
C VAL A 91 14.98 -21.02 0.20
N TYR A 92 14.75 -22.35 0.30
CA TYR A 92 14.89 -23.26 -0.81
C TYR A 92 14.02 -24.51 -0.63
N GLU A 93 13.60 -25.11 -1.75
CA GLU A 93 13.02 -26.45 -1.81
C GLU A 93 13.68 -27.25 -2.93
N THR A 94 13.97 -28.51 -2.70
CA THR A 94 14.50 -29.39 -3.74
C THR A 94 13.43 -29.66 -4.80
N PRO A 95 13.81 -30.01 -6.04
CA PRO A 95 12.92 -30.75 -6.94
C PRO A 95 12.42 -32.02 -6.24
N ASP A 96 11.42 -32.68 -6.81
CA ASP A 96 11.03 -34.01 -6.36
C ASP A 96 12.19 -34.99 -6.58
N LEU A 97 12.58 -35.63 -5.48
CA LEU A 97 13.69 -36.63 -5.48
C LEU A 97 13.10 -38.04 -5.58
N LYS A 98 13.93 -38.98 -5.96
CA LYS A 98 13.56 -40.39 -5.84
C LYS A 98 13.47 -40.77 -4.38
N ALA A 99 12.42 -41.54 -4.00
CA ALA A 99 12.32 -41.99 -2.61
C ALA A 99 13.57 -42.76 -2.14
N GLY A 100 14.10 -42.35 -1.00
CA GLY A 100 15.32 -42.96 -0.42
C GLY A 100 16.13 -42.00 0.42
N SER A 101 17.34 -42.44 0.75
CA SER A 101 18.31 -41.64 1.52
C SER A 101 19.02 -40.66 0.63
N HIS A 102 19.12 -39.42 1.07
CA HIS A 102 19.73 -38.28 0.41
C HIS A 102 20.67 -37.52 1.32
N THR A 103 21.60 -36.81 0.69
CA THR A 103 22.52 -35.89 1.36
C THR A 103 22.33 -34.49 0.82
N LEU A 104 21.87 -33.53 1.65
CA LEU A 104 21.77 -32.12 1.30
C LEU A 104 22.93 -31.35 1.92
N THR A 105 23.71 -30.64 1.09
CA THR A 105 24.85 -29.83 1.54
C THR A 105 24.63 -28.36 1.16
N LEU A 106 24.75 -27.49 2.14
CA LEU A 106 24.76 -26.02 1.99
C LEU A 106 26.20 -25.54 2.06
N VAL A 107 26.61 -24.69 1.11
CA VAL A 107 28.00 -24.18 1.04
C VAL A 107 27.98 -22.66 0.94
N ASN A 108 28.77 -22.00 1.78
CA ASN A 108 29.03 -20.56 1.63
C ASN A 108 29.95 -20.31 0.45
N SER A 109 29.42 -19.87 -0.66
CA SER A 109 30.19 -19.78 -1.92
C SER A 109 31.17 -18.62 -1.97
N LYS A 110 30.96 -17.51 -1.22
CA LYS A 110 31.75 -16.28 -1.39
C LYS A 110 32.33 -15.68 -0.13
N GLY A 111 31.96 -16.16 1.06
CA GLY A 111 32.43 -15.59 2.33
C GLY A 111 31.61 -14.42 2.85
N ASP A 112 30.49 -14.08 2.19
CA ASP A 112 29.45 -13.25 2.82
C ASP A 112 28.82 -14.03 3.98
N ALA A 113 28.15 -13.36 4.92
CA ALA A 113 27.44 -14.09 5.95
C ALA A 113 26.32 -14.95 5.35
N ILE A 114 26.22 -16.19 5.80
CA ILE A 114 25.04 -17.04 5.57
C ILE A 114 24.61 -17.65 6.90
N ALA A 115 23.33 -17.89 7.07
CA ALA A 115 22.79 -18.62 8.20
C ALA A 115 21.96 -19.81 7.72
N THR A 116 21.83 -20.84 8.55
CA THR A 116 20.91 -21.94 8.36
C THR A 116 20.28 -22.32 9.70
N GLU A 117 19.04 -22.77 9.69
CA GLU A 117 18.28 -23.19 10.86
C GLU A 117 17.92 -24.67 10.80
N GLY A 118 18.25 -25.33 9.69
CA GLY A 118 18.02 -26.74 9.45
C GLY A 118 17.25 -27.01 8.17
N ILE A 119 16.86 -28.28 8.01
CA ILE A 119 16.02 -28.72 6.90
C ILE A 119 14.79 -29.47 7.40
N TYR A 120 13.73 -29.44 6.60
CA TYR A 120 12.58 -30.35 6.74
C TYR A 120 12.56 -31.32 5.58
N ALA A 121 12.48 -32.60 5.87
CA ALA A 121 12.40 -33.67 4.86
C ALA A 121 10.98 -34.24 4.78
N LEU A 122 10.48 -34.40 3.57
CA LEU A 122 9.20 -35.06 3.28
C LEU A 122 9.47 -36.54 3.03
N ASN A 123 9.06 -37.37 3.98
CA ASN A 123 9.24 -38.81 3.90
C ASN A 123 8.12 -39.44 3.08
N ASN A 124 8.49 -39.98 1.92
CA ASN A 124 7.79 -40.94 1.08
C ASN A 124 6.24 -40.83 1.07
N GLN A 125 5.75 -39.68 0.63
CA GLN A 125 4.30 -39.47 0.47
C GLN A 125 3.92 -39.65 -1.01
N GLU A 126 3.36 -40.79 -1.36
CA GLU A 126 2.93 -41.07 -2.75
C GLU A 126 1.89 -40.04 -3.23
N LYS A 127 0.96 -39.64 -2.34
CA LYS A 127 -0.04 -38.62 -2.64
C LYS A 127 0.45 -37.18 -2.49
N GLY A 128 1.65 -36.95 -1.94
CA GLY A 128 2.25 -35.63 -1.77
C GLY A 128 1.66 -34.78 -0.66
N LEU A 129 2.07 -33.53 -0.60
CA LEU A 129 1.55 -32.50 0.28
C LEU A 129 0.96 -31.33 -0.51
N PHE A 130 -0.02 -30.67 0.07
CA PHE A 130 -0.70 -29.53 -0.52
C PHE A 130 -0.34 -28.26 0.21
N GLU A 131 0.02 -27.22 -0.52
CA GLU A 131 0.27 -25.89 0.02
C GLU A 131 -0.09 -24.80 -0.99
N PHE A 132 -0.29 -23.60 -0.52
CA PHE A 132 -0.39 -22.45 -1.42
C PHE A 132 0.96 -22.17 -2.08
N ALA A 133 0.93 -21.61 -3.28
CA ALA A 133 2.15 -21.24 -4.00
C ALA A 133 2.97 -20.18 -3.27
N GLN A 134 2.32 -19.35 -2.46
CA GLN A 134 2.91 -18.24 -1.70
C GLN A 134 2.10 -17.96 -0.44
N PRO A 135 2.68 -17.37 0.61
CA PRO A 135 1.97 -17.07 1.85
C PRO A 135 1.08 -15.81 1.78
N THR A 136 1.34 -14.93 0.83
CA THR A 136 0.59 -13.69 0.61
C THR A 136 0.30 -13.49 -0.86
N LEU A 137 -0.85 -12.90 -1.18
CA LEU A 137 -1.26 -12.53 -2.53
C LEU A 137 -1.89 -11.15 -2.49
N ALA A 138 -1.33 -10.19 -3.23
CA ALA A 138 -1.95 -8.90 -3.43
C ALA A 138 -2.87 -8.95 -4.66
N VAL A 139 -4.04 -8.32 -4.56
CA VAL A 139 -5.06 -8.32 -5.61
C VAL A 139 -5.71 -6.94 -5.69
N LYS A 140 -5.89 -6.45 -6.89
CA LYS A 140 -6.67 -5.24 -7.14
C LYS A 140 -8.13 -5.49 -6.76
N LYS A 141 -8.74 -4.54 -6.04
CA LYS A 141 -10.17 -4.63 -5.70
C LYS A 141 -11.02 -4.77 -6.97
N GLY A 142 -12.05 -5.61 -6.91
CA GLY A 142 -12.92 -5.93 -8.05
C GLY A 142 -12.37 -7.02 -8.97
N GLU A 143 -11.08 -7.37 -8.91
CA GLU A 143 -10.50 -8.47 -9.68
C GLU A 143 -10.47 -9.77 -8.86
N PRO A 144 -10.76 -10.94 -9.47
CA PRO A 144 -10.76 -12.20 -8.72
C PRO A 144 -9.34 -12.60 -8.31
N ALA A 145 -9.17 -12.97 -7.03
CA ALA A 145 -7.93 -13.54 -6.53
C ALA A 145 -7.66 -14.90 -7.17
N GLN A 146 -6.55 -15.04 -7.88
CA GLN A 146 -6.10 -16.27 -8.51
C GLN A 146 -5.26 -17.08 -7.52
N ILE A 147 -5.90 -17.93 -6.73
CA ILE A 147 -5.25 -18.69 -5.66
C ILE A 147 -4.72 -20.00 -6.21
N VAL A 148 -3.41 -20.15 -6.20
CA VAL A 148 -2.73 -21.37 -6.71
C VAL A 148 -2.41 -22.31 -5.56
N VAL A 149 -2.93 -23.53 -5.64
CA VAL A 149 -2.63 -24.64 -4.73
C VAL A 149 -1.72 -25.64 -5.44
N LYS A 150 -0.59 -25.94 -4.82
CA LYS A 150 0.43 -26.87 -5.35
C LYS A 150 0.39 -28.19 -4.59
N ARG A 151 0.60 -29.28 -5.32
CA ARG A 151 0.81 -30.63 -4.81
C ARG A 151 2.27 -31.01 -5.05
N LYS A 152 3.03 -31.21 -3.97
CA LYS A 152 4.49 -31.39 -4.00
C LYS A 152 4.92 -32.68 -3.33
N GLY A 153 6.09 -33.20 -3.71
CA GLY A 153 6.71 -34.37 -3.10
C GLY A 153 6.01 -35.70 -3.37
N GLY A 154 5.05 -35.71 -4.28
CA GLY A 154 4.31 -36.88 -4.74
C GLY A 154 3.04 -36.44 -5.44
N SER A 155 2.64 -37.16 -6.48
CA SER A 155 1.40 -36.89 -7.24
C SER A 155 0.67 -38.15 -7.66
N LYS A 156 1.03 -39.31 -7.09
CA LYS A 156 0.48 -40.61 -7.48
C LYS A 156 -0.95 -40.77 -6.91
N GLY A 157 -1.85 -41.16 -7.80
CA GLY A 157 -3.26 -41.33 -7.52
C GLY A 157 -4.02 -40.01 -7.38
N SER A 158 -5.34 -40.10 -7.36
CA SER A 158 -6.19 -38.95 -7.07
C SER A 158 -6.08 -38.53 -5.61
N ALA A 159 -6.25 -37.24 -5.33
CA ALA A 159 -6.28 -36.69 -3.99
C ALA A 159 -7.25 -35.52 -3.91
N SER A 160 -7.84 -35.29 -2.75
CA SER A 160 -8.75 -34.18 -2.52
C SER A 160 -8.46 -33.43 -1.22
N LEU A 161 -8.82 -32.15 -1.20
CA LEU A 161 -8.78 -31.30 -0.01
C LEU A 161 -9.80 -30.19 -0.13
N LYS A 162 -10.08 -29.51 0.98
CA LYS A 162 -10.95 -28.34 1.00
C LYS A 162 -10.13 -27.05 1.01
N LEU A 163 -10.58 -26.06 0.23
CA LEU A 163 -10.18 -24.67 0.35
C LEU A 163 -11.38 -23.88 0.89
N ILE A 164 -11.15 -23.16 1.98
CA ILE A 164 -12.13 -22.23 2.56
C ILE A 164 -11.54 -20.83 2.67
N THR A 165 -12.39 -19.81 2.69
CA THR A 165 -12.00 -18.44 3.01
C THR A 165 -12.51 -18.05 4.39
N GLU A 166 -11.74 -17.24 5.13
CA GLU A 166 -12.10 -16.68 6.43
C GLU A 166 -11.82 -15.16 6.41
N PRO A 167 -12.63 -14.33 7.11
CA PRO A 167 -12.40 -12.91 7.17
C PRO A 167 -11.12 -12.60 7.95
N GLY A 168 -10.37 -11.60 7.46
CA GLY A 168 -9.35 -10.85 8.17
C GLY A 168 -9.91 -9.49 8.54
N THR A 169 -9.24 -8.42 8.10
CA THR A 169 -9.78 -7.05 8.17
C THR A 169 -10.90 -6.83 7.13
N GLY A 170 -10.87 -7.58 6.03
CA GLY A 170 -11.88 -7.57 4.98
C GLY A 170 -13.10 -8.41 5.33
N VAL A 171 -14.29 -7.82 5.27
CA VAL A 171 -15.57 -8.47 5.56
C VAL A 171 -16.10 -9.14 4.29
N HIS A 172 -16.53 -10.41 4.41
CA HIS A 172 -17.21 -11.11 3.32
C HIS A 172 -18.48 -10.36 2.87
N GLY A 173 -18.80 -10.43 1.59
CA GLY A 173 -19.91 -9.70 0.99
C GLY A 173 -19.65 -8.20 0.79
N LYS A 174 -18.55 -7.65 1.32
CA LYS A 174 -18.10 -6.26 1.08
C LYS A 174 -16.77 -6.20 0.34
N VAL A 175 -15.78 -7.00 0.75
CA VAL A 175 -14.44 -7.02 0.17
C VAL A 175 -14.25 -8.23 -0.75
N TYR A 176 -14.80 -9.37 -0.38
CA TYR A 176 -14.70 -10.62 -1.14
C TYR A 176 -15.98 -11.46 -0.99
N LYS A 177 -16.13 -12.49 -1.82
CA LYS A 177 -17.19 -13.51 -1.67
C LYS A 177 -16.64 -14.75 -1.03
N ASP A 178 -17.37 -15.29 -0.04
CA ASP A 178 -16.99 -16.53 0.61
C ASP A 178 -16.82 -17.66 -0.40
N THR A 179 -15.79 -18.44 -0.18
CA THR A 179 -15.46 -19.61 -0.99
C THR A 179 -15.26 -20.82 -0.08
N ASN A 180 -15.95 -21.91 -0.40
CA ASN A 180 -15.77 -23.20 0.24
C ASN A 180 -15.90 -24.26 -0.84
N VAL A 181 -14.74 -24.74 -1.32
CA VAL A 181 -14.68 -25.67 -2.46
C VAL A 181 -13.85 -26.89 -2.11
N THR A 182 -14.24 -28.04 -2.66
CA THR A 182 -13.39 -29.24 -2.67
C THR A 182 -12.54 -29.21 -3.94
N LEU A 183 -11.23 -29.31 -3.77
CA LEU A 183 -10.26 -29.43 -4.86
C LEU A 183 -9.93 -30.90 -5.06
N GLU A 184 -10.21 -31.41 -6.24
CA GLU A 184 -9.89 -32.77 -6.61
C GLU A 184 -8.72 -32.77 -7.61
N PHE A 185 -7.60 -33.32 -7.20
CA PHE A 185 -6.41 -33.49 -8.03
C PHE A 185 -6.43 -34.88 -8.67
N ALA A 186 -6.30 -34.94 -9.98
CA ALA A 186 -6.16 -36.19 -10.69
C ALA A 186 -4.78 -36.84 -10.43
N ASP A 187 -4.62 -38.10 -10.85
CA ASP A 187 -3.31 -38.76 -10.85
C ASP A 187 -2.31 -37.97 -11.71
N GLY A 188 -1.16 -37.63 -11.12
CA GLY A 188 -0.10 -36.83 -11.76
C GLY A 188 -0.36 -35.32 -11.73
N GLU A 189 -1.53 -34.84 -11.34
CA GLU A 189 -1.83 -33.41 -11.28
C GLU A 189 -1.14 -32.74 -10.08
N THR A 190 -0.41 -31.65 -10.33
CA THR A 190 0.45 -31.01 -9.33
C THR A 190 0.04 -29.56 -8.98
N GLU A 191 -0.93 -29.00 -9.68
CA GLU A 191 -1.35 -27.61 -9.46
C GLU A 191 -2.83 -27.41 -9.79
N LYS A 192 -3.50 -26.56 -9.00
CA LYS A 192 -4.84 -26.05 -9.30
C LYS A 192 -4.95 -24.59 -8.93
N THR A 193 -5.69 -23.83 -9.74
CA THR A 193 -6.04 -22.43 -9.46
C THR A 193 -7.50 -22.32 -9.09
N VAL A 194 -7.75 -21.61 -7.99
CA VAL A 194 -9.10 -21.26 -7.50
C VAL A 194 -9.29 -19.76 -7.63
N GLN A 195 -10.38 -19.34 -8.23
CA GLN A 195 -10.77 -17.94 -8.31
C GLN A 195 -11.66 -17.60 -7.13
N VAL A 196 -11.20 -16.69 -6.28
CA VAL A 196 -12.02 -16.11 -5.21
C VAL A 196 -12.41 -14.70 -5.64
N PRO A 197 -13.71 -14.42 -5.88
CA PRO A 197 -14.12 -13.10 -6.33
C PRO A 197 -13.86 -12.06 -5.24
N THR A 198 -13.13 -11.00 -5.56
CA THR A 198 -13.09 -9.77 -4.76
C THR A 198 -14.14 -8.80 -5.28
N LEU A 199 -14.48 -7.81 -4.45
CA LEU A 199 -15.50 -6.82 -4.75
C LEU A 199 -14.85 -5.45 -4.89
N ASP A 200 -15.39 -4.64 -5.76
CA ASP A 200 -15.06 -3.22 -5.75
C ASP A 200 -15.80 -2.56 -4.58
N PHE A 201 -15.06 -1.88 -3.72
CA PHE A 201 -15.59 -1.23 -2.52
C PHE A 201 -15.14 0.23 -2.48
N ALA A 202 -16.04 1.08 -2.00
CA ALA A 202 -15.67 2.45 -1.68
C ALA A 202 -14.75 2.49 -0.46
N GLY A 203 -13.66 3.24 -0.53
CA GLY A 203 -12.67 3.36 0.53
C GLY A 203 -11.63 4.42 0.21
N LYS A 204 -10.73 4.70 1.17
CA LYS A 204 -9.60 5.60 0.96
C LYS A 204 -8.59 4.95 0.01
N ALA A 205 -7.79 5.75 -0.68
CA ALA A 205 -6.72 5.26 -1.54
C ALA A 205 -5.68 4.41 -0.80
N THR A 206 -5.55 4.61 0.51
CA THR A 206 -4.65 3.87 1.41
C THR A 206 -5.22 2.56 1.92
N ASP A 207 -6.51 2.25 1.69
CA ASP A 207 -7.16 1.10 2.30
C ASP A 207 -6.63 -0.21 1.72
N VAL A 208 -6.20 -1.08 2.61
CA VAL A 208 -5.82 -2.45 2.33
C VAL A 208 -6.61 -3.35 3.26
N TYR A 209 -7.42 -4.21 2.68
CA TYR A 209 -8.18 -5.21 3.42
C TYR A 209 -7.66 -6.60 3.13
N ASP A 210 -7.67 -7.48 4.11
CA ASP A 210 -7.23 -8.85 3.94
C ASP A 210 -8.31 -9.86 4.30
N PHE A 211 -8.23 -11.01 3.67
CA PHE A 211 -8.91 -12.23 4.06
C PHE A 211 -7.94 -13.40 3.96
N LYS A 212 -8.27 -14.52 4.59
CA LYS A 212 -7.45 -15.72 4.60
C LYS A 212 -8.07 -16.80 3.77
N ALA A 213 -7.27 -17.52 3.01
CA ALA A 213 -7.63 -18.80 2.44
C ALA A 213 -6.90 -19.92 3.20
N LYS A 214 -7.58 -21.02 3.50
CA LYS A 214 -7.03 -22.17 4.24
C LYS A 214 -7.24 -23.47 3.51
N LEU A 215 -6.25 -24.34 3.60
CA LEU A 215 -6.32 -25.72 3.13
C LEU A 215 -6.65 -26.64 4.29
N LEU A 216 -7.71 -27.42 4.15
CA LEU A 216 -8.25 -28.28 5.20
C LEU A 216 -8.54 -29.70 4.66
N HIS A 217 -8.51 -30.66 5.58
CA HIS A 217 -9.01 -32.02 5.36
C HIS A 217 -8.49 -32.69 4.09
N PRO A 218 -7.16 -32.83 3.93
CA PRO A 218 -6.63 -33.60 2.81
C PRO A 218 -7.01 -35.09 2.97
N ASP A 219 -7.04 -35.80 1.84
CA ASP A 219 -7.28 -37.24 1.82
C ASP A 219 -6.28 -38.01 2.66
N GLN A 220 -6.64 -39.23 3.04
CA GLN A 220 -5.73 -40.15 3.71
C GLN A 220 -4.48 -40.39 2.83
N GLY A 221 -3.30 -40.19 3.42
CA GLY A 221 -2.00 -40.31 2.75
C GLY A 221 -1.55 -39.05 2.03
N SER A 222 -2.30 -37.93 2.16
CA SER A 222 -1.88 -36.60 1.78
C SER A 222 -1.64 -35.74 3.01
N LEU A 223 -0.80 -34.71 2.87
CA LEU A 223 -0.47 -33.78 3.95
C LEU A 223 -0.73 -32.33 3.51
N VAL A 224 -0.91 -31.45 4.47
CA VAL A 224 -0.86 -29.99 4.26
C VAL A 224 0.59 -29.55 4.45
N GLY A 225 1.11 -28.77 3.51
CA GLY A 225 2.50 -28.34 3.46
C GLY A 225 2.85 -27.14 4.35
N PHE A 226 3.93 -26.45 4.02
CA PHE A 226 4.46 -25.30 4.77
C PHE A 226 3.59 -24.06 4.71
N ILE A 227 2.80 -23.91 3.64
CA ILE A 227 1.94 -22.74 3.42
C ILE A 227 0.47 -23.21 3.40
N PRO A 228 -0.09 -23.59 4.59
CA PRO A 228 -1.45 -24.06 4.71
C PRO A 228 -2.48 -22.94 4.70
N GLU A 229 -2.03 -21.72 4.91
CA GLU A 229 -2.82 -20.49 4.94
C GLU A 229 -2.19 -19.44 4.00
N LEU A 230 -3.03 -18.77 3.24
CA LEU A 230 -2.69 -17.67 2.36
C LEU A 230 -3.44 -16.42 2.83
N THR A 231 -2.72 -15.34 3.05
CA THR A 231 -3.33 -14.02 3.25
C THR A 231 -3.50 -13.33 1.90
N VAL A 232 -4.74 -13.04 1.53
CA VAL A 232 -5.06 -12.28 0.33
C VAL A 232 -5.32 -10.83 0.72
N GLN A 233 -4.50 -9.91 0.22
CA GLN A 233 -4.61 -8.47 0.44
C GLN A 233 -5.32 -7.84 -0.76
N VAL A 234 -6.45 -7.19 -0.51
CA VAL A 234 -7.27 -6.52 -1.54
C VAL A 234 -7.08 -5.00 -1.40
N MET A 235 -6.65 -4.34 -2.45
CA MET A 235 -6.23 -2.95 -2.44
C MET A 235 -6.47 -2.25 -3.78
N ASN A 236 -6.26 -0.93 -3.82
CA ASN A 236 -6.20 -0.19 -5.07
C ASN A 236 -5.00 -0.65 -5.92
N GLU A 237 -5.11 -0.49 -7.24
CA GLU A 237 -4.06 -0.88 -8.21
C GLU A 237 -2.70 -0.27 -7.90
N ASP A 238 -2.67 0.99 -7.53
CA ASP A 238 -1.42 1.72 -7.24
C ASP A 238 -0.66 1.20 -6.00
N LEU A 239 -1.35 0.47 -5.12
CA LEU A 239 -0.75 -0.16 -3.94
C LEU A 239 -0.26 -1.59 -4.19
N LEU A 240 -0.51 -2.17 -5.36
CA LEU A 240 0.01 -3.49 -5.70
C LEU A 240 1.55 -3.50 -5.63
N PRO A 241 2.17 -4.56 -5.13
CA PRO A 241 3.63 -4.62 -4.96
C PRO A 241 4.42 -4.28 -6.22
N GLU A 242 3.94 -4.69 -7.40
CA GLU A 242 4.55 -4.39 -8.71
C GLU A 242 4.44 -2.92 -9.12
N ASN A 243 3.53 -2.16 -8.52
CA ASN A 243 3.34 -0.74 -8.76
C ASN A 243 3.94 0.13 -7.65
N ARG A 244 4.68 -0.49 -6.71
CA ARG A 244 5.39 0.20 -5.64
C ARG A 244 6.89 0.09 -5.84
N LYS A 245 7.59 1.22 -5.73
CA LYS A 245 9.04 1.30 -5.88
C LYS A 245 9.67 1.82 -4.58
N GLU A 246 10.50 0.99 -3.97
CA GLU A 246 11.31 1.42 -2.82
C GLU A 246 12.47 2.30 -3.29
N VAL A 247 12.73 3.36 -2.54
CA VAL A 247 13.83 4.32 -2.71
C VAL A 247 14.57 4.35 -1.38
N ASP A 248 15.86 4.07 -1.43
CA ASP A 248 16.76 4.10 -0.27
C ASP A 248 16.89 5.54 0.27
N ASP A 249 17.01 5.68 1.59
CA ASP A 249 17.17 6.97 2.23
C ASP A 249 18.47 7.70 1.83
N GLN A 250 19.45 6.97 1.30
CA GLN A 250 20.72 7.52 0.79
C GLN A 250 20.78 7.62 -0.74
N ASP A 251 19.64 7.50 -1.43
CA ASP A 251 19.60 7.72 -2.89
C ASP A 251 20.05 9.17 -3.21
N PRO A 252 21.05 9.36 -4.10
CA PRO A 252 21.61 10.69 -4.38
C PRO A 252 20.63 11.68 -5.02
N LYS A 253 19.45 11.27 -5.43
CA LYS A 253 18.38 12.13 -5.95
C LYS A 253 17.53 12.77 -4.86
N LEU A 254 17.63 12.28 -3.62
CA LEU A 254 17.01 12.91 -2.46
C LEU A 254 17.76 14.17 -2.09
N HIS A 255 17.03 15.17 -1.62
CA HIS A 255 17.63 16.41 -1.15
C HIS A 255 17.44 16.54 0.35
N TYR A 256 18.55 16.63 1.06
CA TYR A 256 18.62 16.86 2.49
C TYR A 256 19.18 18.25 2.77
N SER A 257 18.62 18.95 3.76
CA SER A 257 19.25 20.16 4.30
C SER A 257 20.58 19.82 4.98
N GLN A 258 21.35 20.83 5.37
CA GLN A 258 22.60 20.58 6.12
C GLN A 258 22.30 19.90 7.48
N GLY A 259 23.29 19.13 7.97
CA GLY A 259 23.25 18.54 9.30
C GLY A 259 22.56 17.17 9.42
N TRP A 260 22.36 16.49 8.32
CA TRP A 260 21.94 15.10 8.33
C TRP A 260 23.15 14.17 8.45
N ASN A 261 22.95 13.08 9.19
CA ASN A 261 23.87 11.95 9.26
C ASN A 261 23.32 10.82 8.43
N HIS A 262 24.18 10.18 7.67
CA HIS A 262 23.88 9.04 6.82
C HIS A 262 24.72 7.86 7.30
N GLU A 263 24.07 6.89 7.97
CA GLU A 263 24.73 5.74 8.56
C GLU A 263 24.56 4.53 7.67
N THR A 264 25.56 3.64 7.67
CA THR A 264 25.61 2.39 6.91
C THR A 264 25.90 1.24 7.86
N ASP A 265 25.73 0.00 7.39
CA ASP A 265 25.95 -1.24 8.15
C ASP A 265 24.99 -1.43 9.35
N ASN A 266 23.88 -0.70 9.39
CA ASN A 266 22.84 -0.87 10.42
C ASN A 266 21.79 -1.90 9.96
N ARG A 267 21.91 -3.11 10.49
CA ARG A 267 21.09 -4.27 10.08
C ARG A 267 19.61 -4.19 10.45
N ASP A 268 19.24 -3.22 11.27
CA ASP A 268 17.86 -3.01 11.68
C ASP A 268 17.06 -2.21 10.66
N PHE A 269 17.73 -1.66 9.65
CA PHE A 269 17.13 -0.81 8.60
C PHE A 269 17.18 -1.45 7.21
N SER A 270 16.35 -0.94 6.33
CA SER A 270 16.30 -1.36 4.93
C SER A 270 17.65 -1.11 4.27
N ASN A 271 18.13 -2.08 3.49
CA ASN A 271 19.47 -2.05 2.87
C ASN A 271 20.65 -1.81 3.82
N GLY A 272 20.41 -1.76 5.12
CA GLY A 272 21.42 -1.48 6.13
C GLY A 272 21.76 0.01 6.28
N THR A 273 20.90 0.91 5.81
CA THR A 273 21.11 2.36 5.79
C THR A 273 20.04 3.10 6.59
N GLU A 274 20.43 4.22 7.19
CA GLU A 274 19.52 5.15 7.85
C GLU A 274 20.01 6.60 7.73
N SER A 275 19.09 7.54 7.64
CA SER A 275 19.38 8.97 7.62
C SER A 275 18.62 9.68 8.73
N TRP A 276 19.33 10.48 9.54
CA TRP A 276 18.73 11.18 10.68
C TRP A 276 19.34 12.55 10.92
N SER A 277 18.56 13.44 11.53
CA SER A 277 19.01 14.75 12.00
C SER A 277 18.26 15.18 13.26
N SER A 278 18.80 16.18 13.97
CA SER A 278 18.17 16.75 15.16
C SER A 278 18.48 18.24 15.32
N PHE A 279 17.68 18.94 16.11
CA PHE A 279 17.87 20.35 16.41
C PHE A 279 19.24 20.68 17.07
N ASN A 280 19.92 19.69 17.62
CA ASN A 280 21.26 19.90 18.17
C ASN A 280 22.35 19.98 17.10
N GLN A 281 22.06 19.57 15.87
CA GLN A 281 23.06 19.44 14.80
C GLN A 281 23.00 20.58 13.80
N VAL A 282 21.91 21.37 13.79
CA VAL A 282 21.68 22.36 12.76
C VAL A 282 21.49 23.75 13.35
N THR A 283 22.25 24.71 12.85
CA THR A 283 22.02 26.13 13.03
C THR A 283 22.47 26.80 11.74
N ASP A 284 21.55 27.45 11.01
CA ASP A 284 21.90 28.25 9.83
C ASP A 284 22.52 29.60 10.21
N GLU A 285 22.98 30.36 9.22
CA GLU A 285 23.59 31.68 9.41
C GLU A 285 22.67 32.72 10.04
N GLU A 286 21.34 32.51 9.97
CA GLU A 286 20.30 33.33 10.57
C GLU A 286 19.88 32.86 11.97
N GLY A 287 20.46 31.80 12.51
CA GLY A 287 20.10 31.19 13.79
C GLY A 287 18.82 30.36 13.76
N LYS A 288 18.28 30.09 12.58
CA LYS A 288 17.11 29.22 12.37
C LYS A 288 17.55 27.77 12.22
N LYS A 289 16.68 26.85 12.59
CA LYS A 289 16.93 25.42 12.46
C LYS A 289 16.06 24.88 11.34
N HIS A 290 16.69 24.54 10.22
CA HIS A 290 16.03 23.95 9.06
C HIS A 290 16.49 22.51 8.90
N ILE A 291 15.60 21.56 9.18
CA ILE A 291 15.85 20.14 9.02
C ILE A 291 14.79 19.60 8.07
N ASP A 292 15.22 19.44 6.82
CA ASP A 292 14.35 19.05 5.73
C ASP A 292 14.86 17.83 5.00
N VAL A 293 13.93 16.98 4.57
CA VAL A 293 14.16 16.04 3.48
C VAL A 293 13.11 16.27 2.41
N THR A 294 13.56 16.33 1.15
CA THR A 294 12.71 16.55 -0.02
C THR A 294 12.90 15.44 -1.02
N ILE A 295 11.79 14.90 -1.52
CA ILE A 295 11.74 13.92 -2.59
C ILE A 295 10.91 14.45 -3.74
N THR A 296 11.46 14.38 -4.96
CA THR A 296 10.75 14.70 -6.20
C THR A 296 10.50 13.42 -6.97
N PHE A 297 9.26 13.17 -7.36
CA PHE A 297 8.89 11.90 -7.98
C PHE A 297 7.76 12.07 -9.00
N LYS A 298 7.64 11.09 -9.88
CA LYS A 298 6.45 10.85 -10.69
C LYS A 298 5.69 9.69 -10.07
N GLY A 299 4.36 9.80 -9.95
CA GLY A 299 3.56 8.72 -9.35
C GLY A 299 2.16 9.15 -8.97
N THR A 300 1.50 8.32 -8.17
CA THR A 300 0.16 8.53 -7.58
C THR A 300 0.19 8.46 -6.06
N GLY A 301 1.37 8.33 -5.47
CA GLY A 301 1.53 8.32 -4.02
C GLY A 301 2.97 8.17 -3.57
N VAL A 302 3.19 8.51 -2.30
CA VAL A 302 4.48 8.36 -1.62
C VAL A 302 4.25 8.02 -0.15
N GLU A 303 5.02 7.05 0.34
CA GLU A 303 5.09 6.71 1.76
C GLU A 303 6.51 6.93 2.26
N VAL A 304 6.67 7.60 3.40
CA VAL A 304 7.95 7.77 4.08
C VAL A 304 7.97 6.84 5.27
N ARG A 305 8.94 5.96 5.29
CA ARG A 305 9.14 5.03 6.40
C ARG A 305 10.37 5.41 7.20
N GLY A 306 10.29 5.21 8.51
CA GLY A 306 11.37 5.56 9.42
C GLY A 306 11.11 5.09 10.83
N VAL A 307 11.60 5.82 11.80
CA VAL A 307 11.58 5.45 13.20
C VAL A 307 10.63 6.35 13.99
N VAL A 308 9.85 5.73 14.86
CA VAL A 308 9.11 6.41 15.93
C VAL A 308 9.86 6.19 17.23
N ASP A 309 10.17 7.27 17.95
CA ASP A 309 11.03 7.25 19.14
C ASP A 309 10.66 8.39 20.12
N PRO A 310 10.83 8.23 21.45
CA PRO A 310 10.59 9.31 22.41
C PRO A 310 11.39 10.59 22.19
N SER A 311 12.52 10.51 21.49
CA SER A 311 13.36 11.67 21.15
C SER A 311 12.95 12.36 19.83
N HIS A 312 12.06 11.78 19.04
CA HIS A 312 11.62 12.34 17.78
C HIS A 312 10.56 13.45 17.96
N GLY A 313 10.32 14.21 16.90
CA GLY A 313 9.46 15.39 16.92
C GLY A 313 8.29 15.31 15.96
N LEU A 314 7.59 16.46 15.87
CA LEU A 314 6.47 16.70 14.97
C LEU A 314 6.98 17.31 13.66
N TYR A 315 6.31 16.96 12.56
CA TYR A 315 6.70 17.39 11.23
C TYR A 315 5.61 18.24 10.59
N SER A 316 6.01 19.30 9.89
CA SER A 316 5.17 19.84 8.83
C SER A 316 5.50 19.11 7.52
N VAL A 317 4.47 18.87 6.73
CA VAL A 317 4.54 18.14 5.47
C VAL A 317 3.97 19.03 4.38
N THR A 318 4.76 19.27 3.32
CA THR A 318 4.27 19.98 2.14
C THR A 318 4.31 19.07 0.92
N LEU A 319 3.23 19.12 0.15
CA LEU A 319 3.13 18.46 -1.16
C LEU A 319 2.89 19.53 -2.23
N ASP A 320 3.74 19.57 -3.24
CA ASP A 320 3.68 20.53 -4.36
C ASP A 320 3.57 21.98 -3.85
N GLY A 321 4.39 22.30 -2.84
CA GLY A 321 4.45 23.61 -2.21
C GLY A 321 3.27 23.97 -1.29
N LYS A 322 2.29 23.07 -1.11
CA LYS A 322 1.14 23.27 -0.21
C LYS A 322 1.32 22.47 1.06
N GLU A 323 1.10 23.12 2.21
CA GLU A 323 1.09 22.44 3.50
C GLU A 323 -0.09 21.46 3.59
N MET A 324 0.21 20.26 4.08
CA MET A 324 -0.75 19.17 4.21
C MET A 324 -1.23 19.09 5.66
N ALA A 325 -2.53 19.20 5.87
CA ALA A 325 -3.13 18.85 7.16
C ALA A 325 -3.06 17.31 7.35
N PHE A 326 -2.87 16.88 8.61
CA PHE A 326 -2.96 15.47 8.94
C PHE A 326 -4.41 14.99 8.80
N GLU A 327 -4.56 13.83 8.18
CA GLU A 327 -5.82 13.09 8.13
C GLU A 327 -5.55 11.64 8.53
N GLU A 328 -6.51 10.97 9.15
CA GLU A 328 -6.38 9.58 9.58
C GLU A 328 -5.89 8.65 8.43
N GLY A 329 -4.85 7.88 8.71
CA GLY A 329 -4.22 6.97 7.74
C GLY A 329 -3.16 7.61 6.85
N ARG A 330 -2.85 8.91 7.02
CA ARG A 330 -1.77 9.57 6.28
C ARG A 330 -0.37 9.40 6.88
N GLY A 331 -0.21 8.59 7.91
CA GLY A 331 1.08 8.31 8.55
C GLY A 331 0.96 8.12 10.05
N HIS A 332 2.06 8.33 10.76
CA HIS A 332 2.10 8.25 12.22
C HIS A 332 1.52 9.53 12.83
N ASP A 333 0.49 9.35 13.63
CA ASP A 333 -0.32 10.41 14.24
C ASP A 333 0.16 10.76 15.64
N TYR A 334 0.11 12.05 15.98
CA TYR A 334 0.23 12.54 17.34
C TYR A 334 -0.79 13.64 17.59
N GLU A 335 -1.63 13.45 18.62
CA GLU A 335 -2.72 14.37 18.97
C GLU A 335 -2.29 15.34 20.08
N ILE A 336 -2.53 16.64 19.88
CA ILE A 336 -2.37 17.70 20.87
C ILE A 336 -3.67 18.49 20.95
N GLU A 337 -4.33 18.47 22.08
CA GLU A 337 -5.58 19.24 22.36
C GLU A 337 -6.70 19.01 21.32
N GLY A 338 -6.70 17.88 20.62
CA GLY A 338 -7.67 17.51 19.58
C GLY A 338 -7.20 17.81 18.16
N ASP A 339 -6.06 18.45 17.98
CA ASP A 339 -5.41 18.63 16.67
C ASP A 339 -4.42 17.49 16.39
N HIS A 340 -4.41 17.01 15.17
CA HIS A 340 -3.58 15.89 14.72
C HIS A 340 -2.39 16.36 13.89
N TYR A 341 -1.23 15.74 14.10
CA TYR A 341 0.04 16.11 13.47
C TYR A 341 0.79 14.90 12.93
N PHE A 342 1.50 15.06 11.82
CA PHE A 342 2.51 14.10 11.41
C PHE A 342 3.65 14.05 12.42
N SER A 343 4.07 12.87 12.82
CA SER A 343 4.98 12.72 13.94
C SER A 343 5.93 11.54 13.79
N GLY A 344 7.15 11.71 14.32
CA GLY A 344 8.05 10.61 14.66
C GLY A 344 8.07 10.30 16.17
N TYR A 345 7.29 11.04 16.98
CA TYR A 345 7.25 10.82 18.42
C TYR A 345 6.46 9.56 18.77
N GLY A 346 6.95 8.80 19.75
CA GLY A 346 6.23 7.67 20.34
C GLY A 346 6.85 7.30 21.68
N ASP A 347 6.09 6.63 22.55
CA ASP A 347 6.51 6.24 23.91
C ASP A 347 7.66 5.22 23.89
N GLN A 348 7.85 4.51 22.80
CA GLN A 348 8.88 3.49 22.62
C GLN A 348 9.45 3.58 21.21
N ARG A 349 10.74 3.22 21.07
CA ARG A 349 11.38 3.10 19.77
C ARG A 349 10.75 1.97 18.97
N LYS A 350 10.24 2.29 17.78
CA LYS A 350 9.69 1.35 16.80
C LYS A 350 10.30 1.64 15.45
N LEU A 351 10.86 0.61 14.84
CA LEU A 351 11.43 0.68 13.50
C LEU A 351 10.35 0.46 12.45
N ASP A 352 10.65 0.83 11.21
CA ASP A 352 9.81 0.57 10.03
C ASP A 352 8.37 1.09 10.20
N GLN A 353 8.23 2.31 10.72
CA GLN A 353 6.94 2.96 10.87
C GLN A 353 6.64 3.87 9.68
N SER A 354 5.37 3.94 9.29
CA SER A 354 4.89 4.86 8.25
C SER A 354 4.78 6.27 8.86
N LEU A 355 5.75 7.13 8.61
CA LEU A 355 5.76 8.51 9.11
C LEU A 355 4.81 9.41 8.32
N VAL A 356 4.77 9.24 7.00
CA VAL A 356 3.87 9.93 6.07
C VAL A 356 3.41 8.93 5.02
N ASN A 357 2.12 8.93 4.68
CA ASN A 357 1.54 8.05 3.68
C ASN A 357 0.50 8.79 2.85
N LEU A 358 0.93 9.38 1.74
CA LEU A 358 0.07 10.10 0.80
C LEU A 358 -0.19 9.20 -0.41
N GLN A 359 -1.45 8.80 -0.58
CA GLN A 359 -1.87 7.93 -1.68
C GLN A 359 -3.07 8.55 -2.41
N GLY A 360 -3.29 8.11 -3.67
CA GLY A 360 -4.37 8.62 -4.50
C GLY A 360 -4.13 10.04 -5.00
N LEU A 361 -2.87 10.44 -5.14
CA LEU A 361 -2.50 11.70 -5.80
C LEU A 361 -2.88 11.63 -7.28
N ALA A 362 -3.10 12.78 -7.90
CA ALA A 362 -3.23 12.83 -9.34
C ALA A 362 -2.00 12.20 -10.01
N LYS A 363 -2.17 11.44 -11.08
CA LYS A 363 -1.01 10.91 -11.81
C LYS A 363 -0.20 12.07 -12.37
N GLY A 364 1.07 12.14 -12.00
CA GLY A 364 1.94 13.24 -12.44
C GLY A 364 3.22 13.34 -11.64
N TYR A 365 3.87 14.51 -11.73
CA TYR A 365 5.07 14.87 -10.99
C TYR A 365 4.67 15.53 -9.67
N HIS A 366 5.37 15.17 -8.60
CA HIS A 366 5.12 15.66 -7.25
C HIS A 366 6.43 15.95 -6.52
N GLN A 367 6.37 16.87 -5.56
CA GLN A 367 7.44 17.09 -4.61
C GLN A 367 6.90 17.06 -3.20
N LEU A 368 7.38 16.10 -2.40
CA LEU A 368 7.10 16.01 -0.98
C LEU A 368 8.28 16.55 -0.19
N ARG A 369 8.03 17.39 0.81
CA ARG A 369 9.00 17.84 1.80
C ARG A 369 8.50 17.54 3.20
N LEU A 370 9.32 16.87 3.98
CA LEU A 370 9.18 16.76 5.43
C LEU A 370 10.08 17.77 6.09
N HIS A 371 9.54 18.50 7.03
CA HIS A 371 10.23 19.48 7.82
C HIS A 371 10.04 19.18 9.32
N LEU A 372 11.14 18.99 10.07
CA LEU A 372 11.06 18.94 11.53
C LEU A 372 10.77 20.36 12.04
N ASP A 373 9.54 20.61 12.43
CA ASP A 373 9.00 21.97 12.59
C ASP A 373 9.34 22.57 13.94
N PRO A 374 10.18 23.63 14.00
CA PRO A 374 10.52 24.28 15.25
C PRO A 374 9.35 25.05 15.89
N SER A 375 8.25 25.32 15.15
CA SER A 375 7.05 25.95 15.70
C SER A 375 6.18 24.95 16.48
N LEU A 376 6.24 23.68 16.12
CA LEU A 376 5.51 22.58 16.76
C LEU A 376 6.33 21.89 17.85
N ASN A 377 7.64 22.09 17.86
CA ASN A 377 8.58 21.50 18.82
C ASN A 377 9.32 22.59 19.58
N ASP A 378 9.77 22.28 20.80
CA ASP A 378 10.72 23.14 21.48
C ASP A 378 12.09 23.12 20.76
N PRO A 379 12.53 24.19 20.11
CA PRO A 379 13.79 24.21 19.37
C PRO A 379 15.04 24.11 20.26
N GLN A 380 14.90 24.19 21.58
CA GLN A 380 15.95 23.92 22.56
C GLN A 380 16.02 22.42 22.94
N SER A 381 15.01 21.64 22.55
CA SER A 381 15.00 20.19 22.71
C SER A 381 15.93 19.50 21.70
N SER A 382 16.26 18.25 21.98
CA SER A 382 17.02 17.40 21.05
C SER A 382 16.11 16.62 20.08
N ARG A 383 14.94 17.21 19.74
CA ARG A 383 14.02 16.53 18.83
C ARG A 383 14.68 16.18 17.51
N ALA A 384 14.39 14.98 17.03
CA ALA A 384 15.01 14.37 15.86
C ALA A 384 13.97 13.92 14.82
N ILE A 385 14.46 13.68 13.63
CA ILE A 385 13.78 12.98 12.54
C ILE A 385 14.71 11.88 12.03
N GLN A 386 14.17 10.72 11.75
CA GLN A 386 14.92 9.58 11.22
C GLN A 386 14.11 8.89 10.15
N VAL A 387 14.67 8.78 8.96
CA VAL A 387 14.08 8.12 7.79
C VAL A 387 14.90 6.89 7.40
N ASP A 388 14.23 5.85 6.92
CA ASP A 388 14.81 4.59 6.47
C ASP A 388 14.66 4.43 4.96
N ARG A 389 13.49 4.76 4.42
CA ARG A 389 13.23 4.66 2.98
C ARG A 389 11.96 5.40 2.58
N PHE A 390 11.80 5.57 1.28
CA PHE A 390 10.58 6.07 0.65
C PHE A 390 9.99 4.98 -0.24
N ILE A 391 8.68 4.97 -0.38
CA ILE A 391 7.99 4.02 -1.25
C ILE A 391 7.06 4.83 -2.17
N LEU A 392 7.40 4.85 -3.46
CA LEU A 392 6.60 5.50 -4.49
C LEU A 392 5.50 4.54 -4.95
N SER A 393 4.31 5.05 -5.23
CA SER A 393 3.16 4.30 -5.73
C SER A 393 2.77 4.76 -7.13
N GLY A 394 2.23 3.81 -7.91
CA GLY A 394 1.80 4.02 -9.28
C GLY A 394 2.66 3.25 -10.30
N LYS A 395 2.01 2.74 -11.35
CA LYS A 395 2.62 1.86 -12.35
C LYS A 395 3.89 2.42 -13.01
N ASP A 396 3.96 3.74 -13.20
CA ASP A 396 5.08 4.43 -13.83
C ASP A 396 5.87 5.29 -12.83
N SER A 397 5.82 4.92 -11.53
CA SER A 397 6.47 5.70 -10.48
C SER A 397 7.97 5.75 -10.65
N GLN A 398 8.53 6.95 -10.48
CA GLN A 398 9.96 7.22 -10.68
C GLN A 398 10.43 8.30 -9.72
N LEU A 399 11.59 8.06 -9.08
CA LEU A 399 12.35 9.10 -8.38
C LEU A 399 13.09 9.96 -9.39
N LEU A 400 13.06 11.29 -9.23
CA LEU A 400 13.77 12.23 -10.05
C LEU A 400 14.67 13.15 -9.19
N SER A 401 15.83 13.51 -9.73
CA SER A 401 16.56 14.66 -9.24
C SER A 401 15.93 15.95 -9.78
N GLN A 402 16.32 17.09 -9.21
CA GLN A 402 15.86 18.38 -9.71
C GLN A 402 16.35 18.65 -11.14
N GLU A 403 17.56 18.20 -11.46
CA GLU A 403 18.15 18.31 -12.81
C GLU A 403 17.39 17.43 -13.82
N GLU A 404 17.02 16.21 -13.41
CA GLU A 404 16.21 15.32 -14.26
C GLU A 404 14.82 15.92 -14.53
N LEU A 405 14.18 16.53 -13.52
CA LEU A 405 12.91 17.21 -13.71
C LEU A 405 13.04 18.40 -14.69
N GLN A 406 14.09 19.20 -14.57
CA GLN A 406 14.39 20.27 -15.52
C GLN A 406 14.61 19.73 -16.94
N GLN A 407 15.30 18.60 -17.07
CA GLN A 407 15.52 17.97 -18.37
C GLN A 407 14.19 17.47 -18.99
N VAL A 408 13.32 16.86 -18.21
CA VAL A 408 11.97 16.45 -18.66
C VAL A 408 11.19 17.65 -19.21
N ILE A 409 11.18 18.77 -18.48
CA ILE A 409 10.51 19.99 -18.91
C ILE A 409 11.12 20.51 -20.23
N LYS A 410 12.44 20.59 -20.31
CA LYS A 410 13.14 21.06 -21.49
C LYS A 410 12.83 20.22 -22.73
N GLU A 411 12.95 18.89 -22.61
CA GLU A 411 12.66 17.97 -23.70
C GLU A 411 11.21 18.03 -24.14
N GLY A 412 10.27 18.10 -23.18
CA GLY A 412 8.85 18.23 -23.48
C GLY A 412 8.52 19.55 -24.18
N VAL A 413 9.05 20.66 -23.72
CA VAL A 413 8.91 21.97 -24.38
C VAL A 413 9.45 21.92 -25.82
N GLU A 414 10.59 21.27 -26.05
CA GLU A 414 11.16 21.11 -27.41
C GLU A 414 10.25 20.29 -28.33
N LYS A 415 9.70 19.18 -27.82
CA LYS A 415 8.73 18.34 -28.55
C LYS A 415 7.45 19.11 -28.88
N ILE A 416 6.90 19.85 -27.91
CA ILE A 416 5.71 20.68 -28.09
C ILE A 416 5.95 21.73 -29.18
N LYS A 417 7.09 22.43 -29.15
CA LYS A 417 7.47 23.43 -30.16
C LYS A 417 7.66 22.84 -31.55
N ALA A 418 8.14 21.60 -31.63
CA ALA A 418 8.32 20.90 -32.90
C ALA A 418 7.01 20.37 -33.50
N THR A 419 5.92 20.32 -32.70
CA THR A 419 4.62 19.82 -33.14
C THR A 419 3.84 20.90 -33.87
N SER A 420 3.41 20.62 -35.12
CA SER A 420 2.54 21.53 -35.85
C SER A 420 1.12 21.55 -35.29
N LEU A 421 0.66 22.71 -34.90
CA LEU A 421 -0.71 22.93 -34.40
C LEU A 421 -1.72 23.23 -35.50
N ASP A 422 -1.28 23.28 -36.79
CA ASP A 422 -2.14 23.68 -37.89
C ASP A 422 -3.35 22.77 -38.06
N ARG A 423 -3.14 21.48 -37.92
CA ARG A 423 -4.16 20.43 -38.03
C ARG A 423 -4.92 20.12 -36.75
N LEU A 424 -4.52 20.73 -35.62
CA LEU A 424 -5.25 20.53 -34.38
C LEU A 424 -6.70 20.97 -34.52
N LYS A 425 -7.65 20.17 -34.01
CA LYS A 425 -9.07 20.49 -34.05
C LYS A 425 -9.36 21.88 -33.50
N ALA A 426 -10.24 22.61 -34.14
CA ALA A 426 -10.52 24.03 -33.87
C ALA A 426 -10.97 24.27 -32.41
N ASN A 427 -11.67 23.31 -31.80
CA ASN A 427 -12.12 23.36 -30.39
C ASN A 427 -10.98 23.19 -29.38
N LEU A 428 -9.88 22.58 -29.76
CA LEU A 428 -8.71 22.36 -28.86
C LEU A 428 -7.66 23.48 -28.93
N LYS A 429 -7.62 24.22 -30.05
CA LYS A 429 -6.64 25.29 -30.25
C LYS A 429 -6.63 26.34 -29.13
N PRO A 430 -7.77 26.87 -28.65
CA PRO A 430 -7.76 27.85 -27.56
C PRO A 430 -7.17 27.27 -26.27
N THR A 431 -7.57 26.05 -25.89
CA THR A 431 -7.11 25.38 -24.68
C THR A 431 -5.60 25.13 -24.71
N VAL A 432 -5.08 24.62 -25.84
CA VAL A 432 -3.64 24.39 -26.00
C VAL A 432 -2.86 25.71 -25.96
N GLN A 433 -3.40 26.78 -26.57
CA GLN A 433 -2.77 28.11 -26.55
C GLN A 433 -2.74 28.72 -25.14
N GLU A 434 -3.82 28.55 -24.36
CA GLU A 434 -3.90 28.97 -22.97
C GLU A 434 -2.85 28.23 -22.13
N GLN A 435 -2.83 26.90 -22.22
CA GLN A 435 -1.86 26.07 -21.50
C GLN A 435 -0.39 26.36 -21.85
N LEU A 436 -0.09 26.68 -23.13
CA LEU A 436 1.23 27.13 -23.55
C LEU A 436 1.61 28.49 -22.94
N THR A 437 0.62 29.36 -22.80
CA THR A 437 0.81 30.67 -22.17
C THR A 437 1.11 30.50 -20.67
N GLU A 438 0.35 29.68 -19.98
CA GLU A 438 0.57 29.34 -18.56
C GLU A 438 1.94 28.71 -18.34
N LEU A 439 2.33 27.72 -19.14
CA LEU A 439 3.65 27.09 -19.09
C LEU A 439 4.76 28.13 -19.26
N THR A 440 4.58 29.04 -20.21
CA THR A 440 5.57 30.12 -20.43
C THR A 440 5.66 31.06 -19.23
N GLN A 441 4.54 31.37 -18.58
CA GLN A 441 4.50 32.17 -17.35
C GLN A 441 5.19 31.46 -16.20
N LEU A 442 4.92 30.17 -15.99
CA LEU A 442 5.59 29.35 -14.96
C LEU A 442 7.12 29.36 -15.13
N LEU A 443 7.60 29.13 -16.35
CA LEU A 443 9.03 29.05 -16.64
C LEU A 443 9.76 30.38 -16.56
N ASN A 444 9.07 31.52 -16.69
CA ASN A 444 9.64 32.86 -16.61
C ASN A 444 9.65 33.48 -15.21
N GLN A 445 9.18 32.75 -14.18
CA GLN A 445 9.27 33.20 -12.80
C GLN A 445 10.73 33.21 -12.31
N GLU A 446 11.07 34.09 -11.37
CA GLU A 446 12.38 34.12 -10.72
C GLU A 446 12.74 32.79 -10.04
N ARG A 447 11.72 32.10 -9.49
CA ARG A 447 11.81 30.75 -8.94
C ARG A 447 10.69 29.93 -9.56
N PRO A 448 10.95 29.25 -10.68
CA PRO A 448 9.93 28.47 -11.39
C PRO A 448 9.42 27.30 -10.53
N ASP A 449 8.11 27.12 -10.54
CA ASP A 449 7.51 25.88 -10.02
C ASP A 449 7.72 24.77 -11.06
N LEU A 450 8.80 23.99 -10.84
CA LEU A 450 9.20 22.93 -11.77
C LEU A 450 8.20 21.77 -11.79
N VAL A 451 7.52 21.48 -10.67
CA VAL A 451 6.52 20.42 -10.60
C VAL A 451 5.30 20.79 -11.44
N ALA A 452 4.76 21.99 -11.23
CA ALA A 452 3.66 22.51 -12.03
C ALA A 452 4.02 22.58 -13.52
N ALA A 453 5.23 23.04 -13.86
CA ALA A 453 5.69 23.10 -15.24
C ALA A 453 5.82 21.71 -15.88
N ALA A 454 6.32 20.70 -15.16
CA ALA A 454 6.43 19.33 -15.67
C ALA A 454 5.05 18.70 -15.91
N ASN A 455 4.11 18.91 -15.00
CA ASN A 455 2.74 18.44 -15.16
C ASN A 455 2.05 19.12 -16.35
N GLN A 456 2.26 20.41 -16.54
CA GLN A 456 1.73 21.15 -17.69
C GLN A 456 2.31 20.64 -19.00
N VAL A 457 3.61 20.32 -19.04
CA VAL A 457 4.26 19.71 -20.20
C VAL A 457 3.65 18.35 -20.51
N GLU A 458 3.46 17.49 -19.51
CA GLU A 458 2.87 16.15 -19.71
C GLU A 458 1.43 16.23 -20.21
N ALA A 459 0.64 17.16 -19.67
CA ALA A 459 -0.72 17.40 -20.13
C ALA A 459 -0.77 17.83 -21.61
N LEU A 460 0.07 18.80 -21.99
CA LEU A 460 0.20 19.23 -23.37
C LEU A 460 0.69 18.13 -24.31
N GLU A 461 1.73 17.38 -23.90
CA GLU A 461 2.21 16.24 -24.69
C GLU A 461 1.12 15.19 -24.90
N THR A 462 0.29 14.94 -23.89
CA THR A 462 -0.82 13.97 -23.99
C THR A 462 -1.83 14.43 -25.04
N ILE A 463 -2.23 15.70 -25.00
CA ILE A 463 -3.17 16.27 -26.02
C ILE A 463 -2.55 16.20 -27.42
N LEU A 464 -1.26 16.54 -27.54
CA LEU A 464 -0.59 16.66 -28.84
C LEU A 464 -0.15 15.32 -29.45
N LYS A 465 -0.04 14.26 -28.65
CA LYS A 465 0.25 12.89 -29.12
C LYS A 465 -0.97 12.14 -29.63
N ASP A 466 -2.18 12.55 -29.25
CA ASP A 466 -3.40 11.87 -29.64
C ASP A 466 -3.80 12.28 -31.07
N ASP A 467 -3.69 11.34 -32.00
CA ASP A 467 -4.06 11.53 -33.40
C ASP A 467 -5.53 11.89 -33.57
N LEU A 468 -6.39 11.49 -32.63
CA LEU A 468 -7.82 11.86 -32.64
C LEU A 468 -8.05 13.35 -32.42
N ASN A 469 -7.09 14.08 -31.90
CA ASN A 469 -7.14 15.51 -31.69
C ASN A 469 -6.82 16.34 -32.95
N TYR A 470 -6.48 15.69 -34.06
CA TYR A 470 -6.14 16.33 -35.32
C TYR A 470 -7.22 16.12 -36.37
N GLU A 471 -7.32 17.10 -37.28
CA GLU A 471 -8.17 16.96 -38.48
C GLU A 471 -7.56 15.88 -39.39
N PRO A 472 -8.42 15.00 -39.98
CA PRO A 472 -7.94 13.95 -40.86
C PRO A 472 -7.13 14.56 -42.04
N LEU A 473 -6.10 13.85 -42.50
CA LEU A 473 -5.38 14.21 -43.72
C LEU A 473 -6.36 14.08 -44.88
N THR A 474 -6.85 15.19 -45.40
CA THR A 474 -7.55 15.20 -46.70
C THR A 474 -6.54 14.88 -47.78
N GLN A 475 -6.43 13.60 -48.14
CA GLN A 475 -5.76 13.22 -49.37
C GLN A 475 -6.65 13.63 -50.52
N THR A 476 -6.34 14.75 -51.16
CA THR A 476 -6.82 15.01 -52.52
C THR A 476 -6.09 14.02 -53.43
N ARG A 477 -6.73 12.85 -53.68
CA ARG A 477 -6.33 11.99 -54.78
C ARG A 477 -6.86 12.59 -56.08
N PRO A 478 -6.02 12.68 -57.13
CA PRO A 478 -6.51 12.90 -58.47
C PRO A 478 -7.37 11.68 -58.89
N ASP A 479 -8.47 11.96 -59.58
CA ASP A 479 -9.43 11.04 -60.12
C ASP A 479 -8.91 9.68 -60.56
N GLU A 480 -9.36 8.61 -59.89
CA GLU A 480 -9.61 7.31 -60.51
C GLU A 480 -10.69 6.62 -59.66
N GLY A 481 -11.81 6.31 -60.32
CA GLY A 481 -13.00 5.74 -59.71
C GLY A 481 -12.78 4.42 -58.98
N VAL A 482 -12.91 4.46 -57.69
CA VAL A 482 -13.05 3.28 -56.81
C VAL A 482 -14.35 3.48 -56.02
N ARG A 483 -15.21 2.47 -56.11
CA ARG A 483 -16.48 2.36 -55.40
C ARG A 483 -16.25 2.55 -53.89
N ASP A 484 -17.00 3.40 -53.27
CA ASP A 484 -17.07 3.60 -51.83
C ASP A 484 -17.38 2.29 -51.09
N LEU A 485 -16.37 1.73 -50.44
CA LEU A 485 -16.57 0.93 -49.25
C LEU A 485 -16.66 1.95 -48.10
N VAL A 486 -17.85 2.41 -47.80
CA VAL A 486 -18.15 3.14 -46.57
C VAL A 486 -17.99 2.15 -45.41
N LEU A 487 -16.83 2.11 -44.81
CA LEU A 487 -16.68 1.60 -43.45
C LEU A 487 -17.32 2.68 -42.57
N GLU A 488 -18.56 2.45 -42.16
CA GLU A 488 -19.20 3.26 -41.13
C GLU A 488 -18.38 3.17 -39.87
N LYS A 489 -17.57 4.21 -39.57
CA LYS A 489 -16.90 4.32 -38.29
C LYS A 489 -17.95 4.53 -37.23
N PRO A 490 -17.89 3.81 -36.11
CA PRO A 490 -18.80 4.07 -34.99
C PRO A 490 -18.62 5.53 -34.53
N GLU A 491 -19.70 6.20 -34.28
CA GLU A 491 -19.69 7.55 -33.72
C GLU A 491 -19.43 7.43 -32.20
N LEU A 492 -18.46 8.17 -31.70
CA LEU A 492 -18.14 8.24 -30.28
C LEU A 492 -18.75 9.52 -29.70
N LEU A 493 -19.63 9.39 -28.73
CA LEU A 493 -20.24 10.50 -28.00
C LEU A 493 -19.71 10.54 -26.58
N ILE A 494 -19.52 11.75 -26.08
CA ILE A 494 -19.20 11.96 -24.67
C ILE A 494 -20.44 12.49 -23.97
N GLU A 495 -20.96 11.74 -23.02
CA GLU A 495 -22.09 12.14 -22.18
C GLU A 495 -21.61 12.48 -20.78
N ALA A 496 -22.12 13.57 -20.23
CA ALA A 496 -21.81 13.97 -18.85
C ALA A 496 -22.94 13.55 -17.91
N GLU A 497 -22.58 12.89 -16.82
CA GLU A 497 -23.49 12.50 -15.74
C GLU A 497 -23.09 13.22 -14.45
N GLU A 498 -24.06 13.76 -13.74
CA GLU A 498 -23.83 14.39 -12.45
C GLU A 498 -23.69 13.32 -11.36
N ILE A 499 -22.65 13.43 -10.53
CA ILE A 499 -22.47 12.63 -9.33
C ILE A 499 -23.03 13.42 -8.16
N PRO A 500 -24.15 12.97 -7.55
CA PRO A 500 -24.69 13.66 -6.38
C PRO A 500 -23.74 13.56 -5.20
N PHE A 501 -23.70 14.58 -4.37
CA PHE A 501 -22.98 14.56 -3.09
C PHE A 501 -23.86 13.95 -2.00
N GLU A 502 -23.24 13.38 -0.98
CA GLU A 502 -23.92 12.92 0.23
C GLU A 502 -23.99 14.03 1.29
N SER A 503 -24.97 13.95 2.20
CA SER A 503 -25.11 14.88 3.30
C SER A 503 -24.80 14.17 4.61
N GLN A 504 -23.75 14.60 5.28
CA GLN A 504 -23.34 14.11 6.59
C GLN A 504 -23.73 15.09 7.68
N THR A 505 -24.17 14.57 8.82
CA THR A 505 -24.53 15.38 9.97
C THR A 505 -23.56 15.10 11.12
N ARG A 506 -22.99 16.15 11.69
CA ARG A 506 -22.07 16.08 12.82
C ARG A 506 -22.69 16.78 14.03
N GLU A 507 -22.65 16.15 15.20
CA GLU A 507 -23.12 16.77 16.43
C GLU A 507 -22.10 17.78 16.96
N SER A 508 -22.59 18.94 17.42
CA SER A 508 -21.76 19.99 18.01
C SER A 508 -22.34 20.45 19.34
N LYS A 509 -21.49 20.55 20.34
CA LYS A 509 -21.83 21.10 21.64
C LYS A 509 -21.78 22.64 21.67
N ASP A 510 -21.19 23.24 20.65
CA ASP A 510 -21.00 24.70 20.53
C ASP A 510 -22.22 25.40 19.90
N LEU A 511 -23.17 24.63 19.40
CA LEU A 511 -24.44 25.10 18.88
C LEU A 511 -25.56 24.72 19.84
N ALA A 512 -26.53 25.62 20.00
CA ALA A 512 -27.71 25.35 20.82
C ALA A 512 -28.53 24.21 20.19
N LYS A 513 -29.20 23.43 21.04
CA LYS A 513 -30.01 22.31 20.59
C LYS A 513 -31.09 22.78 19.61
N GLY A 514 -31.03 22.24 18.38
CA GLY A 514 -31.93 22.58 17.29
C GLY A 514 -31.39 23.61 16.30
N GLU A 515 -30.23 24.23 16.60
CA GLU A 515 -29.50 25.03 15.61
C GLU A 515 -28.66 24.14 14.69
N SER A 516 -28.44 24.59 13.48
CA SER A 516 -27.55 23.91 12.53
C SER A 516 -26.79 24.95 11.72
N ARG A 517 -25.55 24.58 11.34
CA ARG A 517 -24.77 25.35 10.38
C ARG A 517 -24.09 24.41 9.38
N ILE A 518 -23.94 24.85 8.16
CA ILE A 518 -23.20 24.12 7.14
C ILE A 518 -21.72 24.44 7.32
N LEU A 519 -20.92 23.44 7.66
CA LEU A 519 -19.46 23.53 7.74
C LEU A 519 -18.81 23.45 6.36
N GLN A 520 -19.36 22.59 5.54
CA GLN A 520 -18.91 22.37 4.17
C GLN A 520 -20.13 22.24 3.26
N ALA A 521 -20.20 23.08 2.25
CA ALA A 521 -21.25 22.99 1.25
C ALA A 521 -20.97 21.80 0.32
N GLY A 522 -22.01 21.01 0.07
CA GLY A 522 -21.93 19.95 -0.93
C GLY A 522 -21.70 20.49 -2.34
N LYS A 523 -20.93 19.81 -3.13
CA LYS A 523 -20.75 20.07 -4.57
C LYS A 523 -21.00 18.82 -5.36
N VAL A 524 -21.78 18.95 -6.41
CA VAL A 524 -22.04 17.88 -7.37
C VAL A 524 -20.76 17.60 -8.15
N GLY A 525 -20.38 16.33 -8.23
CA GLY A 525 -19.32 15.87 -9.10
C GLY A 525 -19.79 15.69 -10.54
N ARG A 526 -18.86 15.35 -11.44
CA ARG A 526 -19.16 15.11 -12.85
C ARG A 526 -18.39 13.90 -13.36
N ARG A 527 -19.11 12.96 -13.95
CA ARG A 527 -18.58 11.79 -14.62
C ARG A 527 -18.81 11.93 -16.12
N LEU A 528 -17.80 11.67 -16.91
CA LEU A 528 -17.89 11.61 -18.37
C LEU A 528 -17.91 10.14 -18.80
N LYS A 529 -18.85 9.83 -19.69
CA LYS A 529 -19.04 8.51 -20.31
C LYS A 529 -18.71 8.60 -21.78
N LEU A 530 -17.90 7.71 -22.26
CA LEU A 530 -17.64 7.54 -23.69
C LEU A 530 -18.61 6.49 -24.24
N ILE A 531 -19.51 6.91 -25.11
CA ILE A 531 -20.56 6.08 -25.70
C ILE A 531 -20.24 5.83 -27.17
N GLU A 532 -20.08 4.58 -27.52
CA GLU A 532 -19.99 4.15 -28.91
C GLU A 532 -21.42 3.99 -29.48
N VAL A 533 -21.71 4.72 -30.56
CA VAL A 533 -22.99 4.66 -31.27
C VAL A 533 -22.80 3.91 -32.57
N ARG A 534 -23.53 2.82 -32.74
CA ARG A 534 -23.55 2.03 -33.99
C ARG A 534 -24.96 1.93 -34.51
N GLN A 535 -25.09 1.87 -35.83
CA GLN A 535 -26.35 1.55 -36.49
C GLN A 535 -26.34 0.08 -36.91
N GLU A 536 -27.19 -0.73 -36.27
CA GLU A 536 -27.39 -2.13 -36.67
C GLU A 536 -28.85 -2.36 -37.07
N GLU A 537 -29.08 -2.81 -38.29
CA GLU A 537 -30.39 -3.08 -38.84
C GLU A 537 -31.39 -1.88 -38.74
N GLY A 538 -30.86 -0.64 -38.86
CA GLY A 538 -31.64 0.56 -38.75
C GLY A 538 -32.08 0.95 -37.33
N LYS A 539 -31.44 0.34 -36.30
CA LYS A 539 -31.56 0.70 -34.89
C LYS A 539 -30.23 1.26 -34.39
N GLU A 540 -30.34 2.36 -33.65
CA GLU A 540 -29.20 2.92 -32.94
C GLU A 540 -28.90 2.09 -31.70
N ILE A 541 -27.68 1.54 -31.61
CA ILE A 541 -27.14 0.83 -30.44
C ILE A 541 -26.11 1.74 -29.80
N ARG A 542 -26.30 2.03 -28.51
CA ARG A 542 -25.39 2.82 -27.70
C ARG A 542 -24.73 1.91 -26.70
N THR A 543 -23.40 1.86 -26.68
CA THR A 543 -22.60 1.06 -25.77
C THR A 543 -21.64 1.97 -25.01
N GLU A 544 -21.73 1.99 -23.68
CA GLU A 544 -20.71 2.65 -22.85
C GLU A 544 -19.41 1.87 -22.96
N VAL A 545 -18.37 2.47 -23.52
CA VAL A 545 -17.06 1.84 -23.75
C VAL A 545 -16.04 2.27 -22.73
N ASP A 546 -16.22 3.45 -22.13
CA ASP A 546 -15.38 3.96 -21.06
C ASP A 546 -16.12 5.03 -20.25
N ALA A 547 -15.70 5.23 -18.98
CA ALA A 547 -16.21 6.32 -18.16
C ALA A 547 -15.18 6.72 -17.10
N PHE A 548 -14.99 8.01 -16.88
CA PHE A 548 -14.11 8.52 -15.85
C PHE A 548 -14.74 9.68 -15.08
N VAL A 549 -14.35 9.83 -13.82
CA VAL A 549 -14.80 10.95 -12.98
C VAL A 549 -13.93 12.16 -13.32
N GLU A 550 -14.55 13.19 -13.86
CA GLU A 550 -13.87 14.44 -14.18
C GLU A 550 -13.78 15.36 -12.95
N VAL A 551 -14.84 15.37 -12.16
CA VAL A 551 -14.90 16.14 -10.91
C VAL A 551 -15.55 15.27 -9.86
N GLU A 552 -14.85 15.02 -8.77
CA GLU A 552 -15.39 14.31 -7.61
C GLU A 552 -16.48 15.13 -6.92
N ALA A 553 -17.54 14.46 -6.46
CA ALA A 553 -18.54 15.09 -5.62
C ALA A 553 -17.93 15.42 -4.25
N GLN A 554 -18.28 16.57 -3.72
CA GLN A 554 -17.88 16.98 -2.38
C GLN A 554 -19.09 16.91 -1.45
N ASP A 555 -19.02 16.09 -0.40
CA ASP A 555 -20.11 15.91 0.54
C ASP A 555 -20.43 17.21 1.31
N GLN A 556 -21.71 17.38 1.62
CA GLN A 556 -22.15 18.44 2.52
C GLN A 556 -21.99 17.97 3.96
N ILE A 557 -21.33 18.79 4.78
CA ILE A 557 -21.21 18.56 6.23
C ILE A 557 -22.03 19.63 6.96
N THR A 558 -23.00 19.18 7.74
CA THR A 558 -23.86 20.05 8.55
C THR A 558 -23.65 19.73 10.03
N GLU A 559 -23.28 20.73 10.82
CA GLU A 559 -23.31 20.63 12.28
C GLU A 559 -24.70 20.85 12.82
N VAL A 560 -25.12 20.02 13.77
CA VAL A 560 -26.38 20.14 14.49
C VAL A 560 -26.09 20.26 15.96
N GLY A 561 -26.65 21.31 16.59
CA GLY A 561 -26.43 21.63 17.96
C GLY A 561 -27.04 20.63 18.93
N THR A 562 -26.22 20.18 19.88
CA THR A 562 -26.62 19.38 21.06
C THR A 562 -26.43 20.13 22.37
N GLY A 563 -25.93 21.37 22.33
CA GLY A 563 -25.63 22.20 23.49
C GLY A 563 -26.88 22.61 24.27
N VAL A 564 -26.76 22.73 25.59
CA VAL A 564 -27.81 23.24 26.48
C VAL A 564 -27.72 24.75 26.47
N VAL A 565 -28.86 25.44 26.28
CA VAL A 565 -28.92 26.90 26.26
C VAL A 565 -28.47 27.47 27.62
N GLY A 566 -27.27 28.03 27.67
CA GLY A 566 -26.73 28.67 28.86
C GLY A 566 -25.37 29.30 28.54
N GLU A 567 -25.41 30.63 28.35
CA GLU A 567 -24.29 31.58 28.30
C GLU A 567 -23.35 31.49 27.08
N HIS A 568 -23.69 32.25 26.05
CA HIS A 568 -22.81 32.53 24.90
C HIS A 568 -21.74 33.56 25.26
N PRO A 569 -20.47 33.34 24.92
CA PRO A 569 -19.52 34.43 24.74
C PRO A 569 -19.79 35.13 23.41
N VAL A 570 -19.87 36.44 23.46
CA VAL A 570 -20.04 37.31 22.28
C VAL A 570 -18.81 37.22 21.40
N ILE A 571 -18.95 36.68 20.20
CA ILE A 571 -17.93 36.67 19.14
C ILE A 571 -18.18 37.88 18.24
N PRO A 572 -17.13 38.68 17.87
CA PRO A 572 -17.30 39.82 16.98
C PRO A 572 -17.70 39.39 15.57
N ASP A 573 -18.51 40.22 14.94
CA ASP A 573 -19.09 40.05 13.60
C ASP A 573 -18.12 39.59 12.53
N LEU A 574 -18.37 38.42 11.97
CA LEU A 574 -17.84 37.98 10.66
C LEU A 574 -18.79 38.48 9.55
N PRO A 575 -18.27 38.81 8.38
CA PRO A 575 -19.08 39.37 7.28
C PRO A 575 -20.12 38.37 6.81
N THR A 576 -21.30 38.89 6.56
CA THR A 576 -22.53 38.23 6.09
C THR A 576 -22.24 37.27 4.93
N PRO A 577 -22.80 36.05 4.95
CA PRO A 577 -22.69 35.10 3.81
C PRO A 577 -23.46 35.67 2.62
N ILE A 578 -22.80 35.62 1.47
CA ILE A 578 -23.41 35.91 0.17
C ILE A 578 -24.51 34.86 -0.06
N THR A 579 -25.74 35.30 -0.23
CA THR A 579 -26.89 34.49 -0.59
C THR A 579 -26.58 33.66 -1.84
N PRO A 580 -26.95 32.36 -1.87
CA PRO A 580 -26.81 31.55 -3.08
C PRO A 580 -27.68 32.12 -4.20
N VAL A 581 -27.04 32.49 -5.28
CA VAL A 581 -27.73 32.83 -6.51
C VAL A 581 -28.33 31.54 -7.08
N THR A 582 -29.63 31.45 -7.10
CA THR A 582 -30.38 30.45 -7.84
C THR A 582 -29.95 30.47 -9.30
N PRO A 583 -29.60 29.34 -9.92
CA PRO A 583 -29.30 29.32 -11.35
C PRO A 583 -30.56 29.69 -12.12
N SER A 584 -30.49 30.80 -12.86
CA SER A 584 -31.49 31.22 -13.82
C SER A 584 -31.61 30.15 -14.92
N LYS A 585 -32.81 29.62 -15.06
CA LYS A 585 -33.21 28.85 -16.25
C LYS A 585 -33.24 29.81 -17.44
N ASP A 586 -32.21 29.77 -18.26
CA ASP A 586 -32.26 30.24 -19.64
C ASP A 586 -30.97 29.85 -20.37
N LEU A 587 -30.97 28.65 -20.89
CA LEU A 587 -30.19 28.28 -22.06
C LEU A 587 -31.07 27.40 -22.91
N GLN A 588 -31.87 28.07 -23.75
CA GLN A 588 -32.59 27.43 -24.85
C GLN A 588 -31.57 26.98 -25.90
N VAL A 589 -31.38 25.68 -26.00
CA VAL A 589 -30.80 25.09 -27.19
C VAL A 589 -31.92 24.81 -28.15
N HIS A 590 -31.88 25.46 -29.31
CA HIS A 590 -32.82 25.25 -30.42
C HIS A 590 -32.73 23.80 -30.91
N ALA A 591 -33.75 23.02 -30.61
CA ALA A 591 -34.01 21.77 -31.29
C ALA A 591 -34.97 22.05 -32.48
N HIS A 592 -34.53 21.75 -33.68
CA HIS A 592 -35.40 21.74 -34.85
C HIS A 592 -36.47 20.66 -34.68
N HIS A 593 -37.71 21.13 -34.65
CA HIS A 593 -38.90 20.32 -34.73
C HIS A 593 -39.12 19.87 -36.19
N SER A 594 -39.29 18.60 -36.39
CA SER A 594 -40.00 18.03 -37.52
C SER A 594 -41.18 17.26 -36.95
N THR A 595 -42.35 17.83 -37.26
CA THR A 595 -43.67 17.33 -36.90
C THR A 595 -44.03 16.11 -37.75
N VAL A 596 -44.56 15.07 -37.13
CA VAL A 596 -45.59 14.22 -37.74
C VAL A 596 -46.61 13.82 -36.69
N ASP A 597 -47.88 14.06 -37.03
CA ASP A 597 -49.11 13.88 -36.30
C ASP A 597 -49.45 12.41 -35.95
N ASP A 598 -50.14 12.30 -34.84
CA ASP A 598 -51.49 11.74 -34.67
C ASP A 598 -51.68 10.35 -34.02
N LYS A 599 -52.58 10.41 -33.05
CA LYS A 599 -53.60 9.50 -32.52
C LYS A 599 -53.31 8.67 -31.27
N LYS A 600 -53.98 9.21 -30.24
CA LYS A 600 -54.85 8.58 -29.22
C LYS A 600 -54.76 7.07 -29.01
N GLU A 601 -54.50 6.71 -27.73
CA GLU A 601 -55.55 6.06 -26.93
C GLU A 601 -55.22 6.06 -25.42
N LYS A 602 -56.28 6.29 -24.66
CA LYS A 602 -56.31 6.27 -23.18
C LYS A 602 -56.21 4.84 -22.69
N GLU A 603 -55.47 4.60 -21.64
CA GLU A 603 -55.92 3.67 -20.57
C GLU A 603 -55.34 4.02 -19.19
N THR A 604 -56.23 3.95 -18.24
CA THR A 604 -56.15 4.38 -16.84
C THR A 604 -55.33 3.38 -15.99
N PRO A 605 -54.75 3.79 -14.86
CA PRO A 605 -53.90 2.91 -14.06
C PRO A 605 -54.72 1.97 -13.16
N VAL A 606 -54.32 0.72 -13.11
CA VAL A 606 -54.83 -0.27 -12.15
C VAL A 606 -53.94 -0.30 -10.93
N LEU A 607 -54.55 0.04 -9.82
CA LEU A 607 -54.06 -0.07 -8.47
C LEU A 607 -53.98 -1.57 -8.10
N LEU A 608 -52.80 -2.09 -7.69
CA LEU A 608 -52.71 -3.35 -7.02
C LEU A 608 -52.11 -3.17 -5.64
N LYS A 609 -52.93 -3.61 -4.69
CA LYS A 609 -52.82 -3.59 -3.24
C LYS A 609 -51.58 -4.35 -2.72
N GLU A 610 -51.06 -3.78 -1.66
CA GLU A 610 -50.22 -4.43 -0.64
C GLU A 610 -50.88 -5.68 -0.07
N THR A 611 -50.10 -6.72 0.12
CA THR A 611 -50.39 -7.77 1.12
C THR A 611 -49.09 -8.12 1.84
N THR A 612 -49.02 -7.69 3.08
CA THR A 612 -48.16 -8.25 4.13
C THR A 612 -48.68 -9.59 4.56
N PRO A 613 -47.83 -10.51 5.01
CA PRO A 613 -48.24 -11.46 6.07
C PRO A 613 -47.45 -11.19 7.35
N GLU A 614 -48.22 -10.89 8.40
CA GLU A 614 -47.89 -11.17 9.79
C GLU A 614 -47.58 -12.63 9.98
N VAL A 615 -46.54 -12.95 10.75
CA VAL A 615 -46.45 -14.17 11.51
C VAL A 615 -46.04 -13.84 12.93
N THR A 616 -47.01 -14.08 13.80
CA THR A 616 -46.96 -14.02 15.25
C THR A 616 -46.39 -15.34 15.83
N SER A 617 -45.80 -15.17 17.02
CA SER A 617 -45.73 -16.08 18.18
C SER A 617 -44.45 -16.88 18.36
N VAL A 618 -43.74 -16.52 19.38
CA VAL A 618 -43.64 -17.14 20.73
C VAL A 618 -43.02 -18.53 20.72
N LEU A 619 -41.84 -18.65 21.30
CA LEU A 619 -41.54 -19.64 22.33
C LEU A 619 -40.26 -19.34 23.09
N THR A 620 -40.41 -19.21 24.38
CA THR A 620 -39.45 -19.21 25.47
C THR A 620 -38.66 -20.52 25.53
N ALA A 621 -37.35 -20.43 25.78
CA ALA A 621 -36.61 -21.48 26.49
C ALA A 621 -35.32 -20.88 27.10
N GLU A 622 -35.33 -20.75 28.37
CA GLU A 622 -34.42 -21.08 29.45
C GLU A 622 -32.92 -21.13 29.17
N HIS A 623 -32.21 -20.29 29.93
CA HIS A 623 -30.76 -20.36 30.19
C HIS A 623 -30.42 -21.54 31.10
N PRO A 624 -29.30 -22.21 30.94
CA PRO A 624 -28.60 -22.80 32.06
C PRO A 624 -27.48 -21.92 32.57
N VAL A 625 -27.54 -21.71 33.86
CA VAL A 625 -26.49 -21.16 34.73
C VAL A 625 -25.30 -22.09 34.67
N VAL A 626 -24.09 -21.55 34.47
CA VAL A 626 -22.84 -22.25 34.73
C VAL A 626 -22.11 -21.54 35.86
N GLU A 627 -21.85 -22.30 36.90
CA GLU A 627 -21.16 -21.95 38.13
C GLU A 627 -19.74 -21.41 37.91
N GLU A 628 -19.41 -20.39 38.67
CA GLU A 628 -18.05 -19.90 38.96
C GLU A 628 -17.25 -21.02 39.67
N VAL A 629 -16.09 -21.36 39.12
CA VAL A 629 -15.07 -22.14 39.83
C VAL A 629 -13.89 -21.19 40.17
N GLU A 630 -13.74 -20.99 41.47
CA GLU A 630 -12.65 -20.25 42.09
C GLU A 630 -11.27 -20.85 41.75
N SER A 631 -10.33 -19.95 41.45
CA SER A 631 -8.91 -20.26 41.34
C SER A 631 -8.22 -20.25 42.70
N PRO A 632 -7.34 -21.20 43.04
CA PRO A 632 -6.57 -21.11 44.25
C PRO A 632 -5.28 -20.28 44.03
N SER A 633 -5.10 -19.34 44.93
CA SER A 633 -3.90 -18.54 45.13
C SER A 633 -2.74 -19.44 45.62
N LEU A 634 -1.55 -19.30 45.04
CA LEU A 634 -0.29 -19.71 45.66
C LEU A 634 0.68 -18.55 45.66
N GLN A 635 1.08 -18.12 46.85
CA GLN A 635 2.17 -17.21 47.12
C GLN A 635 3.49 -17.96 47.29
N PRO A 636 4.64 -17.27 47.23
CA PRO A 636 5.94 -17.83 46.91
C PRO A 636 6.82 -18.03 48.16
N GLU A 637 7.67 -19.04 48.12
CA GLU A 637 8.91 -19.03 48.89
C GLU A 637 9.98 -19.91 48.23
N GLY A 638 11.22 -19.40 48.14
CA GLY A 638 12.37 -20.23 47.81
C GLY A 638 13.58 -19.47 47.29
N LYS A 639 14.45 -19.17 48.24
CA LYS A 639 15.76 -18.52 48.14
C LYS A 639 16.69 -19.01 47.02
N LEU A 640 17.45 -18.03 46.48
CA LEU A 640 18.68 -18.15 45.70
C LEU A 640 19.81 -18.86 46.48
N PRO A 641 20.75 -19.50 45.77
CA PRO A 641 22.17 -19.45 46.17
C PRO A 641 23.01 -18.67 45.16
N GLN A 642 23.88 -17.83 45.72
CA GLN A 642 24.95 -17.14 45.04
C GLN A 642 26.14 -18.10 44.79
N THR A 643 26.80 -17.91 43.65
CA THR A 643 28.25 -17.98 43.36
C THR A 643 28.37 -17.80 41.86
N GLY A 644 29.21 -17.03 41.27
CA GLY A 644 30.36 -16.23 41.58
C GLY A 644 31.14 -16.05 40.28
N THR A 645 31.50 -14.80 39.96
CA THR A 645 32.61 -14.38 39.09
C THR A 645 32.75 -15.02 37.69
N GLU A 646 32.64 -14.27 36.59
CA GLU A 646 33.68 -13.35 36.10
C GLU A 646 33.17 -12.31 35.15
N LYS A 647 33.66 -11.11 35.36
CA LYS A 647 33.49 -9.92 34.52
C LYS A 647 34.48 -9.99 33.36
N ALA A 648 34.10 -9.52 32.20
CA ALA A 648 34.79 -8.38 31.61
C ALA A 648 34.20 -8.01 30.24
N SER A 649 34.11 -6.72 30.00
CA SER A 649 34.02 -6.00 28.73
C SER A 649 32.66 -5.92 28.02
N PHE A 650 31.69 -5.25 28.71
CA PHE A 650 30.63 -4.54 28.00
C PHE A 650 30.24 -3.20 28.67
N LEU A 651 31.19 -2.53 29.28
CA LEU A 651 31.03 -1.27 30.02
C LEU A 651 32.11 -0.24 29.64
N ALA A 652 32.23 0.05 28.33
CA ALA A 652 33.08 1.15 27.88
C ALA A 652 32.36 2.17 26.98
N TRP A 653 31.07 2.02 26.73
CA TRP A 653 30.31 2.97 25.90
C TRP A 653 29.06 3.56 26.55
N MET A 654 28.82 3.31 27.85
CA MET A 654 27.73 3.93 28.63
C MET A 654 28.21 4.86 29.74
N GLY A 655 29.35 5.48 29.57
CA GLY A 655 30.01 6.31 30.59
C GLY A 655 30.04 7.81 30.33
N LEU A 656 29.19 8.39 29.50
CA LEU A 656 29.18 9.83 29.31
C LEU A 656 27.82 10.56 29.34
N PHE A 657 26.72 9.89 29.64
CA PHE A 657 25.41 10.56 29.84
C PHE A 657 24.66 10.08 31.06
N GLY A 658 25.27 10.22 32.19
CA GLY A 658 24.66 9.94 33.47
C GLY A 658 25.01 10.99 34.54
N LEU A 659 24.38 12.14 34.47
CA LEU A 659 24.17 13.05 35.60
C LEU A 659 23.22 14.19 35.15
N GLY A 660 21.96 14.14 35.57
CA GLY A 660 21.09 15.30 35.47
C GLY A 660 19.60 15.02 35.27
N PHE A 661 19.01 14.13 36.07
CA PHE A 661 17.55 14.14 36.21
C PHE A 661 17.19 14.14 37.71
N LEU A 662 17.17 15.33 38.27
CA LEU A 662 16.40 15.66 39.46
C LEU A 662 15.27 16.61 39.03
N GLY A 663 14.07 16.08 39.12
CA GLY A 663 12.83 16.79 39.42
C GLY A 663 12.58 18.15 38.75
N GLY A 664 11.94 18.19 37.61
CA GLY A 664 11.34 19.40 37.07
C GLY A 664 10.01 19.11 36.40
N ARG A 665 8.91 19.36 37.15
CA ARG A 665 7.58 19.49 36.55
C ARG A 665 7.62 20.66 35.58
N VAL A 666 7.51 20.40 34.28
CA VAL A 666 7.33 21.45 33.26
C VAL A 666 5.87 21.93 33.34
N LYS A 667 5.68 23.10 33.86
CA LYS A 667 4.44 23.86 33.69
C LYS A 667 4.51 24.56 32.33
N PHE A 668 3.68 24.14 31.38
CA PHE A 668 3.44 24.90 30.16
C PHE A 668 2.78 26.25 30.53
N ALA A 669 3.45 27.33 30.19
CA ALA A 669 2.94 28.68 30.37
C ALA A 669 2.05 29.03 29.14
N ARG A 670 0.76 29.26 29.40
CA ARG A 670 -0.16 29.91 28.48
C ARG A 670 0.40 31.24 28.02
N ARG A 671 0.62 31.45 26.76
CA ARG A 671 0.67 32.80 26.17
C ARG A 671 -0.73 33.21 25.76
N LYS A 672 -1.28 34.19 26.47
CA LYS A 672 -2.38 35.04 26.00
C LYS A 672 -1.77 36.15 25.15
N SER A 673 -2.20 36.31 23.96
CA SER A 673 -2.67 37.52 23.26
C SER A 673 -2.78 37.20 21.76
#